data_14c4853f8fc3523ba79ed93a9933e8c3
#
_entry.id   14c4853f8fc3523ba79ed93a9933e8c3
#
_cell.length_a   1.000
_cell.length_b   1.000
_cell.length_c   1.000
_cell.angle_alpha   90.00
_cell.angle_beta   90.00
_cell.angle_gamma   90.00
#
_symmetry.space_group_name_H-M   'P 1'
#
loop_
_entity.id
_entity.type
_entity.pdbx_description
1 polymer ?
#
loop_
_entity_poly.entity_id
_entity_poly.type
_entity_poly.pdbx_seq_one_letter_code
_entity_poly.pdbx_strand_id
1 'polypeptide(L)'
;MPAGARYDAAMTDLSAFWRINPSDADPAETREWLDAFDALVQAEGRERATFLLRKLLDHARARRVPLPPVLNTPYKNSIALADQAPFPGNLELEQRISSIVRWNALAMVVRANRAYPELGGHIASYASAADLFEVGFNHFFRSDDLVYFQPHSAPGVYARAFLEGRLSEEQLSNYRRETEGKGLCSYCHPYLMPEFWQFPTGSMGLGPLSAIYQARFMRYLEHRGIQKTAGRKLWAFVGDGEMDEPESLAGLSLAARDGLDNLIFVVNCNLQRLDGPVRGNGSIVQELEGLFAGAGWNVIKLLWGSDWDPLFARDEDGVLLKRLHETVDGEFQTYAATDGRFNREHFFNKYPELRQIIAHMSDADIDRLHRGGHDPVKIYAAYRAAVEHAGQPTVILAKTKKGYGMGLWGQGKMGTHQQKKLDDAALKEFRDRFALPLSDEDVVQLRFFHPGADSQEIRYLEARRKELGGYLPARIVSSSRLAVPSLQVPPRNQSTTMVFVQLLAQLMKDEKLGARVVPIVADEARTFGMQTLFRQFGIYSALGQLYEPEDHEELLYYREAKDGQILEEGITEAGALSSWLAAATSYSSHGTPMLPFYIYYSIFGFQRVGDLIWAAADSRARGFLVGGTAGRTTLAGEGLQHQDGSSHLAASAVPNCRAYDPCFGYELAAIVHDGARRMLEGQEDVFYYVTVGNENYPHPAMPEDAAEGILRGLYRLRDGSQVQLLGSGAILREVIAAAELLEKDWGIQAAVWSVTSFTELRRDGMRAERARRFGAEGEAWVQRCLHGTQGPVVAASDYVSAVADLIRPYVPGKYVALGTDGFGRSDTRAALRAFFEVDARNIAVAALAALQSPLLPEALRRYGIDPGTRPPWER
;
A
#
# COMPACT_ATOMS: atom_id res chain seq x y z
N MET A 1 -14.76 47.67 -20.57
CA MET A 1 -13.70 47.64 -19.55
C MET A 1 -13.94 48.77 -18.58
N PRO A 2 -14.23 48.51 -17.29
CA PRO A 2 -13.71 49.37 -16.25
C PRO A 2 -12.83 48.57 -15.29
N ALA A 3 -11.69 49.18 -14.99
CA ALA A 3 -10.70 48.73 -14.08
C ALA A 3 -11.13 48.85 -12.60
N GLY A 4 -10.66 48.00 -11.75
CA GLY A 4 -10.42 48.27 -10.33
C GLY A 4 -11.55 47.91 -9.38
N ALA A 5 -11.84 46.62 -9.20
CA ALA A 5 -12.29 46.15 -7.89
C ALA A 5 -11.02 45.91 -7.04
N ARG A 6 -10.74 46.85 -6.12
CA ARG A 6 -9.80 46.61 -5.03
C ARG A 6 -10.41 45.54 -4.16
N TYR A 7 -9.81 44.35 -4.17
CA TYR A 7 -9.97 43.37 -3.11
C TYR A 7 -9.30 43.94 -1.85
N ASP A 8 -10.04 44.72 -1.06
CA ASP A 8 -9.80 44.82 0.37
C ASP A 8 -10.30 43.48 0.99
N ALA A 9 -9.55 42.40 0.74
CA ALA A 9 -9.63 41.26 1.59
C ALA A 9 -9.05 41.70 2.93
N ALA A 10 -9.88 41.69 3.97
CA ALA A 10 -9.39 41.45 5.31
C ALA A 10 -8.56 40.16 5.19
N MET A 11 -7.27 40.31 4.98
CA MET A 11 -6.32 39.22 5.10
C MET A 11 -6.47 38.71 6.53
N THR A 12 -7.22 37.66 6.70
CA THR A 12 -7.09 36.83 7.91
C THR A 12 -5.60 36.58 8.01
N ASP A 13 -4.98 37.16 9.01
CA ASP A 13 -3.54 37.15 9.19
C ASP A 13 -3.11 35.69 9.40
N LEU A 14 -2.90 34.95 8.31
CA LEU A 14 -2.41 33.58 8.33
C LEU A 14 -1.02 33.51 9.01
N SER A 15 -0.31 34.64 9.14
CA SER A 15 0.91 34.73 9.91
C SER A 15 0.64 34.56 11.41
N ALA A 16 -0.57 34.81 11.90
CA ALA A 16 -0.94 34.52 13.27
C ALA A 16 -0.98 32.99 13.57
N PHE A 17 -1.24 32.19 12.56
CA PHE A 17 -1.21 30.71 12.67
C PHE A 17 0.22 30.17 12.82
N TRP A 18 1.21 30.90 12.27
CA TRP A 18 2.62 30.50 12.20
C TRP A 18 3.55 31.44 13.00
N ARG A 19 3.00 32.48 13.68
CA ARG A 19 3.81 33.38 14.48
C ARG A 19 4.38 32.67 15.69
N ILE A 20 5.61 32.26 15.52
CA ILE A 20 6.52 32.08 16.64
C ILE A 20 7.11 33.46 16.91
N ASN A 21 6.70 34.04 18.02
CA ASN A 21 7.06 35.29 18.68
C ASN A 21 6.50 36.60 18.10
N PRO A 22 5.59 37.24 18.82
CA PRO A 22 5.60 38.68 18.90
C PRO A 22 6.98 39.13 19.46
N SER A 23 7.43 40.34 19.14
CA SER A 23 8.65 40.93 19.70
C SER A 23 8.70 40.70 21.21
N ASP A 24 9.79 40.14 21.71
CA ASP A 24 9.99 39.90 23.14
C ASP A 24 9.94 41.23 23.88
N ALA A 25 8.98 41.36 24.77
CA ALA A 25 8.78 42.62 25.54
C ALA A 25 9.80 42.77 26.67
N ASP A 26 10.37 41.67 27.15
CA ASP A 26 11.39 41.63 28.19
C ASP A 26 12.39 40.48 27.94
N PRO A 27 13.43 40.72 27.14
CA PRO A 27 14.44 39.72 26.82
C PRO A 27 15.25 39.26 28.05
N ALA A 28 15.32 40.10 29.11
CA ALA A 28 16.04 39.72 30.33
C ALA A 28 15.24 38.68 31.12
N GLU A 29 13.94 38.92 31.37
CA GLU A 29 13.06 37.94 32.01
C GLU A 29 12.98 36.61 31.23
N THR A 30 12.88 36.70 29.91
CA THR A 30 12.88 35.52 29.08
C THR A 30 14.16 34.68 29.25
N ARG A 31 15.32 35.33 29.32
CA ARG A 31 16.60 34.65 29.57
C ARG A 31 16.66 33.98 30.95
N GLU A 32 16.16 34.65 31.99
CA GLU A 32 16.08 34.07 33.33
C GLU A 32 15.25 32.79 33.39
N TRP A 33 14.12 32.75 32.67
CA TRP A 33 13.28 31.55 32.55
C TRP A 33 13.99 30.40 31.82
N LEU A 34 14.72 30.70 30.75
CA LEU A 34 15.48 29.72 30.00
C LEU A 34 16.65 29.17 30.83
N ASP A 35 17.42 30.04 31.51
CA ASP A 35 18.53 29.65 32.39
C ASP A 35 18.04 28.76 33.54
N ALA A 36 16.90 29.08 34.13
CA ALA A 36 16.29 28.28 35.18
C ALA A 36 15.87 26.90 34.68
N PHE A 37 15.34 26.84 33.46
CA PHE A 37 14.97 25.55 32.85
C PHE A 37 16.20 24.68 32.52
N ASP A 38 17.26 25.29 31.98
CA ASP A 38 18.53 24.62 31.72
C ASP A 38 19.19 24.10 32.98
N ALA A 39 19.19 24.88 34.06
CA ALA A 39 19.66 24.45 35.38
C ALA A 39 18.86 23.24 35.89
N LEU A 40 17.56 23.23 35.72
CA LEU A 40 16.70 22.09 36.06
C LEU A 40 17.07 20.82 35.26
N VAL A 41 17.27 20.97 33.95
CA VAL A 41 17.68 19.83 33.07
C VAL A 41 19.03 19.27 33.52
N GLN A 42 19.98 20.14 33.89
CA GLN A 42 21.31 19.73 34.36
C GLN A 42 21.28 19.06 35.73
N ALA A 43 20.49 19.58 36.69
CA ALA A 43 20.45 19.08 38.06
C ALA A 43 19.57 17.82 38.22
N GLU A 44 18.40 17.78 37.59
CA GLU A 44 17.35 16.80 37.83
C GLU A 44 17.08 15.88 36.61
N GLY A 45 17.68 16.19 35.50
CA GLY A 45 17.53 15.43 34.24
C GLY A 45 16.26 15.73 33.46
N ARG A 46 16.19 15.11 32.25
CA ARG A 46 15.15 15.37 31.26
C ARG A 46 13.74 14.95 31.73
N GLU A 47 13.61 13.91 32.51
CA GLU A 47 12.30 13.42 32.98
C GLU A 47 11.61 14.46 33.89
N ARG A 48 12.37 15.03 34.85
CA ARG A 48 11.87 16.07 35.73
C ARG A 48 11.50 17.35 34.97
N ALA A 49 12.34 17.74 34.01
CA ALA A 49 12.09 18.90 33.17
C ALA A 49 10.81 18.70 32.32
N THR A 50 10.62 17.52 31.76
CA THR A 50 9.39 17.14 31.00
C THR A 50 8.16 17.22 31.90
N PHE A 51 8.25 16.72 33.13
CA PHE A 51 7.12 16.80 34.07
C PHE A 51 6.76 18.25 34.40
N LEU A 52 7.76 19.11 34.70
CA LEU A 52 7.51 20.51 34.97
C LEU A 52 6.90 21.25 33.79
N LEU A 53 7.44 21.01 32.57
CA LEU A 53 6.91 21.63 31.37
C LEU A 53 5.45 21.25 31.12
N ARG A 54 5.07 19.98 31.30
CA ARG A 54 3.67 19.55 31.23
C ARG A 54 2.79 20.30 32.26
N LYS A 55 3.26 20.45 33.50
CA LYS A 55 2.53 21.20 34.54
C LYS A 55 2.36 22.67 34.20
N LEU A 56 3.35 23.28 33.58
CA LEU A 56 3.26 24.69 33.14
C LEU A 56 2.22 24.81 31.98
N LEU A 57 2.23 23.90 31.04
CA LEU A 57 1.23 23.87 29.95
C LEU A 57 -0.19 23.66 30.51
N ASP A 58 -0.38 22.75 31.46
CA ASP A 58 -1.67 22.52 32.09
C ASP A 58 -2.13 23.77 32.86
N HIS A 59 -1.21 24.45 33.56
CA HIS A 59 -1.50 25.69 34.28
C HIS A 59 -1.87 26.84 33.32
N ALA A 60 -1.13 26.97 32.20
CA ALA A 60 -1.44 27.95 31.15
C ALA A 60 -2.84 27.71 30.57
N ARG A 61 -3.20 26.44 30.26
CA ARG A 61 -4.56 26.08 29.82
C ARG A 61 -5.63 26.46 30.86
N ALA A 62 -5.39 26.15 32.12
CA ALA A 62 -6.30 26.51 33.23
C ALA A 62 -6.51 28.01 33.34
N ARG A 63 -5.47 28.80 33.06
CA ARG A 63 -5.51 30.27 33.03
C ARG A 63 -6.02 30.86 31.68
N ARG A 64 -6.40 29.99 30.73
CA ARG A 64 -6.85 30.38 29.39
C ARG A 64 -5.81 31.20 28.61
N VAL A 65 -4.53 31.00 28.90
CA VAL A 65 -3.45 31.54 28.06
C VAL A 65 -3.53 30.82 26.69
N PRO A 66 -3.65 31.55 25.59
CA PRO A 66 -3.67 30.92 24.27
C PRO A 66 -2.32 30.24 24.02
N LEU A 67 -2.35 28.91 23.83
CA LEU A 67 -1.19 28.14 23.42
C LEU A 67 -1.15 28.10 21.89
N PRO A 68 0.04 28.09 21.28
CA PRO A 68 0.14 27.86 19.85
C PRO A 68 -0.60 26.57 19.47
N PRO A 69 -1.38 26.56 18.39
CA PRO A 69 -2.12 25.36 17.97
C PRO A 69 -1.20 24.21 17.57
N VAL A 70 0.02 24.54 17.13
CA VAL A 70 1.07 23.59 16.76
C VAL A 70 2.36 24.01 17.45
N LEU A 71 2.98 23.07 18.17
CA LEU A 71 4.29 23.28 18.79
C LEU A 71 5.39 22.89 17.79
N ASN A 72 5.63 23.74 16.80
CA ASN A 72 6.76 23.57 15.91
C ASN A 72 8.06 24.02 16.58
N THR A 73 9.11 23.24 16.39
CA THR A 73 10.45 23.64 16.80
C THR A 73 11.04 24.65 15.80
N PRO A 74 12.11 25.37 16.15
CA PRO A 74 12.76 26.30 15.22
C PRO A 74 13.10 25.69 13.85
N TYR A 75 13.01 26.47 12.75
CA TYR A 75 13.26 26.00 11.38
C TYR A 75 14.76 25.74 11.11
N LYS A 76 15.32 24.87 11.91
CA LYS A 76 16.72 24.42 11.85
C LYS A 76 16.80 22.90 12.08
N ASN A 77 17.98 22.34 11.95
CA ASN A 77 18.20 20.91 12.22
C ASN A 77 17.87 20.58 13.67
N SER A 78 17.22 19.43 13.89
CA SER A 78 16.88 18.96 15.24
C SER A 78 18.11 18.54 16.04
N ILE A 79 19.15 18.04 15.38
CA ILE A 79 20.40 17.61 15.99
C ILE A 79 21.36 18.80 15.99
N ALA A 80 21.73 19.26 17.18
CA ALA A 80 22.70 20.31 17.35
C ALA A 80 24.11 19.85 16.91
N LEU A 81 24.97 20.78 16.47
CA LEU A 81 26.33 20.45 16.04
C LEU A 81 27.13 19.72 17.11
N ALA A 82 26.94 20.09 18.41
CA ALA A 82 27.60 19.44 19.55
C ALA A 82 27.16 17.98 19.76
N ASP A 83 25.92 17.64 19.38
CA ASP A 83 25.34 16.31 19.55
C ASP A 83 25.47 15.44 18.28
N GLN A 84 26.09 16.00 17.26
CA GLN A 84 26.21 15.33 15.98
C GLN A 84 27.22 14.19 16.04
N ALA A 85 26.78 12.96 15.75
CA ALA A 85 27.66 11.81 15.67
C ALA A 85 28.70 12.02 14.55
N PRO A 86 29.99 11.69 14.81
CA PRO A 86 31.02 11.79 13.80
C PRO A 86 30.75 10.85 12.63
N PHE A 87 31.01 11.32 11.41
CA PHE A 87 30.87 10.51 10.21
C PHE A 87 31.97 9.43 10.16
N PRO A 88 31.62 8.15 10.10
CA PRO A 88 32.61 7.06 10.21
C PRO A 88 33.23 6.66 8.88
N GLY A 89 32.68 7.15 7.75
CA GLY A 89 33.05 6.74 6.41
C GLY A 89 34.16 7.58 5.77
N ASN A 90 34.53 7.25 4.54
CA ASN A 90 35.42 8.04 3.70
C ASN A 90 34.57 8.93 2.79
N LEU A 91 34.37 10.19 3.15
CA LEU A 91 33.53 11.14 2.41
C LEU A 91 33.97 11.29 0.94
N GLU A 92 35.26 11.31 0.66
CA GLU A 92 35.76 11.46 -0.71
C GLU A 92 35.38 10.26 -1.58
N LEU A 93 35.56 9.03 -1.07
CA LEU A 93 35.18 7.82 -1.79
C LEU A 93 33.66 7.73 -1.95
N GLU A 94 32.90 8.07 -0.93
CA GLU A 94 31.43 8.02 -0.98
C GLU A 94 30.86 9.06 -1.93
N GLN A 95 31.44 10.26 -1.98
CA GLN A 95 31.08 11.28 -2.97
C GLN A 95 31.36 10.81 -4.40
N ARG A 96 32.50 10.16 -4.64
CA ARG A 96 32.83 9.59 -5.96
C ARG A 96 31.85 8.48 -6.35
N ILE A 97 31.52 7.58 -5.42
CA ILE A 97 30.52 6.53 -5.65
C ILE A 97 29.17 7.15 -5.98
N SER A 98 28.70 8.09 -5.16
CA SER A 98 27.43 8.81 -5.38
C SER A 98 27.42 9.50 -6.76
N SER A 99 28.51 10.13 -7.16
CA SER A 99 28.66 10.78 -8.47
C SER A 99 28.50 9.79 -9.63
N ILE A 100 29.12 8.60 -9.51
CA ILE A 100 29.02 7.53 -10.52
C ILE A 100 27.58 6.97 -10.58
N VAL A 101 26.95 6.72 -9.43
CA VAL A 101 25.55 6.25 -9.39
C VAL A 101 24.61 7.28 -10.02
N ARG A 102 24.78 8.57 -9.71
CA ARG A 102 24.02 9.68 -10.31
C ARG A 102 24.17 9.72 -11.83
N TRP A 103 25.42 9.56 -12.33
CA TRP A 103 25.67 9.52 -13.76
C TRP A 103 24.97 8.34 -14.44
N ASN A 104 25.14 7.13 -13.91
CA ASN A 104 24.55 5.93 -14.50
C ASN A 104 23.02 5.98 -14.50
N ALA A 105 22.42 6.49 -13.45
CA ALA A 105 20.97 6.71 -13.38
C ALA A 105 20.50 7.72 -14.44
N LEU A 106 21.24 8.84 -14.60
CA LEU A 106 20.95 9.85 -15.61
C LEU A 106 21.11 9.29 -17.03
N ALA A 107 22.24 8.64 -17.30
CA ALA A 107 22.56 8.06 -18.60
C ALA A 107 21.52 7.01 -19.02
N MET A 108 21.06 6.17 -18.08
CA MET A 108 20.03 5.16 -18.30
C MET A 108 18.71 5.80 -18.78
N VAL A 109 18.23 6.83 -18.07
CA VAL A 109 16.97 7.49 -18.41
C VAL A 109 17.07 8.27 -19.72
N VAL A 110 18.15 9.05 -19.90
CA VAL A 110 18.32 9.88 -21.10
C VAL A 110 18.56 9.01 -22.35
N ARG A 111 19.36 7.95 -22.23
CA ARG A 111 19.64 6.98 -23.32
C ARG A 111 18.36 6.29 -23.79
N ALA A 112 17.53 5.81 -22.83
CA ALA A 112 16.25 5.18 -23.14
C ALA A 112 15.34 6.14 -23.92
N ASN A 113 15.27 7.41 -23.51
CA ASN A 113 14.40 8.40 -24.16
C ASN A 113 14.97 8.93 -25.50
N ARG A 114 16.30 8.92 -25.69
CA ARG A 114 16.90 9.23 -27.02
C ARG A 114 16.54 8.13 -28.04
N ALA A 115 16.58 6.87 -27.61
CA ALA A 115 16.25 5.73 -28.47
C ALA A 115 14.74 5.60 -28.70
N TYR A 116 13.95 5.79 -27.63
CA TYR A 116 12.50 5.60 -27.61
C TYR A 116 11.82 6.72 -26.80
N PRO A 117 11.41 7.82 -27.44
CA PRO A 117 10.90 9.01 -26.75
C PRO A 117 9.66 8.77 -25.87
N GLU A 118 8.90 7.70 -26.16
CA GLU A 118 7.69 7.29 -25.43
C GLU A 118 7.97 6.61 -24.08
N LEU A 119 9.18 6.10 -23.80
CA LEU A 119 9.48 5.33 -22.60
C LEU A 119 9.42 6.15 -21.32
N GLY A 120 9.77 7.43 -21.38
CA GLY A 120 9.74 8.28 -20.19
C GLY A 120 10.81 7.92 -19.17
N GLY A 121 10.52 8.17 -17.91
CA GLY A 121 11.40 7.95 -16.76
C GLY A 121 11.55 9.20 -15.91
N HIS A 122 11.96 9.03 -14.66
CA HIS A 122 12.09 10.10 -13.70
C HIS A 122 13.50 10.12 -13.15
N ILE A 123 14.21 11.23 -13.32
CA ILE A 123 15.56 11.41 -12.78
C ILE A 123 15.59 12.46 -11.67
N ALA A 124 14.72 13.47 -11.75
CA ALA A 124 14.73 14.59 -10.82
C ALA A 124 14.39 14.20 -9.36
N SER A 125 13.48 13.24 -9.18
CA SER A 125 13.12 12.71 -7.85
C SER A 125 14.29 11.95 -7.24
N TYR A 126 14.93 11.06 -8.02
CA TYR A 126 16.15 10.39 -7.58
C TYR A 126 17.27 11.38 -7.28
N ALA A 127 17.51 12.35 -8.15
CA ALA A 127 18.56 13.35 -7.96
C ALA A 127 18.42 14.10 -6.62
N SER A 128 17.17 14.30 -6.15
CA SER A 128 16.90 14.89 -4.83
C SER A 128 17.17 13.94 -3.67
N ALA A 129 16.96 12.64 -3.83
CA ALA A 129 17.07 11.64 -2.78
C ALA A 129 18.40 10.87 -2.78
N ALA A 130 19.26 11.09 -3.76
CA ALA A 130 20.44 10.26 -4.00
C ALA A 130 21.35 10.15 -2.76
N ASP A 131 21.67 11.25 -2.10
CA ASP A 131 22.55 11.22 -0.93
C ASP A 131 21.88 10.54 0.28
N LEU A 132 20.55 10.67 0.40
CA LEU A 132 19.76 9.93 1.40
C LEU A 132 19.89 8.42 1.19
N PHE A 133 19.85 7.94 -0.06
CA PHE A 133 20.03 6.53 -0.37
C PHE A 133 21.46 6.06 -0.18
N GLU A 134 22.46 6.82 -0.67
CA GLU A 134 23.85 6.41 -0.58
C GLU A 134 24.35 6.29 0.87
N VAL A 135 23.99 7.22 1.75
CA VAL A 135 24.29 7.10 3.19
C VAL A 135 23.57 5.88 3.79
N GLY A 136 22.33 5.62 3.39
CA GLY A 136 21.59 4.42 3.78
C GLY A 136 22.32 3.15 3.36
N PHE A 137 22.68 3.02 2.08
CA PHE A 137 23.39 1.86 1.54
C PHE A 137 24.77 1.65 2.16
N ASN A 138 25.48 2.71 2.48
CA ASN A 138 26.84 2.61 2.99
C ASN A 138 26.89 2.37 4.51
N HIS A 139 25.87 2.79 5.29
CA HIS A 139 26.00 2.83 6.75
C HIS A 139 24.84 2.19 7.52
N PHE A 140 23.65 2.07 6.94
CA PHE A 140 22.44 1.72 7.72
C PHE A 140 21.64 0.54 7.20
N PHE A 141 21.44 0.42 5.89
CA PHE A 141 20.55 -0.65 5.35
C PHE A 141 21.22 -2.01 5.49
N ARG A 142 20.84 -2.74 6.52
CA ARG A 142 21.31 -4.12 6.72
C ARG A 142 20.59 -5.05 5.75
N SER A 143 21.22 -6.15 5.39
CA SER A 143 20.67 -7.11 4.43
C SER A 143 19.33 -7.73 4.86
N ASP A 144 19.05 -7.75 6.16
CA ASP A 144 17.81 -8.24 6.75
C ASP A 144 16.77 -7.15 7.04
N ASP A 145 17.10 -5.87 6.79
CA ASP A 145 16.15 -4.76 6.87
C ASP A 145 15.15 -4.77 5.72
N LEU A 146 14.07 -4.03 5.88
CA LEU A 146 13.05 -3.81 4.86
C LEU A 146 13.06 -2.35 4.41
N VAL A 147 13.01 -2.13 3.08
CA VAL A 147 13.07 -0.79 2.52
C VAL A 147 11.96 -0.58 1.48
N TYR A 148 11.07 0.36 1.77
CA TYR A 148 10.11 0.90 0.82
C TYR A 148 10.77 2.07 0.09
N PHE A 149 11.29 1.83 -1.10
CA PHE A 149 11.92 2.87 -1.91
C PHE A 149 10.87 3.74 -2.58
N GLN A 150 11.13 5.04 -2.68
CA GLN A 150 10.30 5.94 -3.47
C GLN A 150 10.31 5.49 -4.95
N PRO A 151 9.15 5.27 -5.60
CA PRO A 151 9.09 4.59 -6.91
C PRO A 151 9.82 5.37 -8.01
N HIS A 152 9.72 6.70 -8.00
CA HIS A 152 10.40 7.57 -8.97
C HIS A 152 11.91 7.58 -8.82
N SER A 153 12.45 7.00 -7.76
CA SER A 153 13.90 6.90 -7.50
C SER A 153 14.49 5.55 -7.90
N ALA A 154 13.70 4.64 -8.46
CA ALA A 154 14.18 3.34 -8.95
C ALA A 154 15.42 3.41 -9.86
N PRO A 155 15.60 4.42 -10.78
CA PRO A 155 16.81 4.53 -11.58
C PRO A 155 18.10 4.57 -10.76
N GLY A 156 18.10 5.23 -9.61
CA GLY A 156 19.27 5.27 -8.73
C GLY A 156 19.57 3.93 -8.06
N VAL A 157 18.53 3.21 -7.65
CA VAL A 157 18.68 1.86 -7.06
C VAL A 157 19.25 0.89 -8.11
N TYR A 158 18.80 0.97 -9.36
CA TYR A 158 19.37 0.18 -10.46
C TYR A 158 20.83 0.55 -10.74
N ALA A 159 21.15 1.83 -10.80
CA ALA A 159 22.53 2.29 -11.02
C ALA A 159 23.45 1.86 -9.87
N ARG A 160 22.99 1.88 -8.63
CA ARG A 160 23.71 1.34 -7.47
C ARG A 160 23.91 -0.18 -7.60
N ALA A 161 22.88 -0.92 -7.94
CA ALA A 161 22.95 -2.37 -8.13
C ALA A 161 23.87 -2.77 -9.30
N PHE A 162 24.02 -1.92 -10.31
CA PHE A 162 24.99 -2.09 -11.38
C PHE A 162 26.44 -1.99 -10.85
N LEU A 163 26.74 -0.99 -10.02
CA LEU A 163 28.08 -0.89 -9.39
C LEU A 163 28.35 -2.05 -8.43
N GLU A 164 27.32 -2.61 -7.81
CA GLU A 164 27.39 -3.79 -6.96
C GLU A 164 27.55 -5.12 -7.77
N GLY A 165 27.60 -5.06 -9.10
CA GLY A 165 27.68 -6.24 -9.97
C GLY A 165 26.42 -7.10 -10.04
N ARG A 166 25.29 -6.61 -9.53
CA ARG A 166 24.00 -7.30 -9.48
C ARG A 166 23.15 -7.12 -10.73
N LEU A 167 23.39 -6.07 -11.48
CA LEU A 167 22.75 -5.78 -12.76
C LEU A 167 23.82 -5.57 -13.83
N SER A 168 23.52 -5.98 -15.05
CA SER A 168 24.40 -5.82 -16.19
C SER A 168 24.17 -4.52 -16.93
N GLU A 169 25.15 -4.09 -17.74
CA GLU A 169 25.01 -2.95 -18.66
C GLU A 169 23.87 -3.18 -19.68
N GLU A 170 23.67 -4.43 -20.12
CA GLU A 170 22.58 -4.79 -21.01
C GLU A 170 21.21 -4.52 -20.36
N GLN A 171 21.04 -4.88 -19.07
CA GLN A 171 19.82 -4.61 -18.34
C GLN A 171 19.56 -3.11 -18.18
N LEU A 172 20.57 -2.31 -17.85
CA LEU A 172 20.44 -0.86 -17.76
C LEU A 172 20.08 -0.25 -19.12
N SER A 173 20.69 -0.74 -20.21
CA SER A 173 20.42 -0.29 -21.59
C SER A 173 18.99 -0.56 -22.03
N ASN A 174 18.36 -1.59 -21.44
CA ASN A 174 16.98 -1.97 -21.69
C ASN A 174 16.00 -1.45 -20.62
N TYR A 175 16.32 -0.35 -19.96
CA TYR A 175 15.40 0.28 -19.00
C TYR A 175 14.02 0.54 -19.61
N ARG A 176 12.96 0.06 -18.94
CA ARG A 176 11.55 0.10 -19.38
C ARG A 176 11.25 -0.67 -20.68
N ARG A 177 12.06 -1.66 -21.02
CA ARG A 177 11.85 -2.54 -22.20
C ARG A 177 11.64 -3.98 -21.76
N GLU A 178 10.69 -4.22 -20.89
CA GLU A 178 10.43 -5.50 -20.21
C GLU A 178 9.96 -6.60 -21.18
N THR A 179 9.15 -6.25 -22.19
CA THR A 179 8.49 -7.22 -23.07
C THR A 179 9.43 -7.89 -24.06
N GLU A 180 10.53 -7.28 -24.38
CA GLU A 180 11.59 -7.86 -25.24
C GLU A 180 12.59 -8.71 -24.42
N GLY A 181 12.29 -8.91 -23.17
CA GLY A 181 12.87 -9.94 -22.31
C GLY A 181 14.24 -9.67 -21.77
N LYS A 182 14.50 -8.78 -20.94
CA LYS A 182 15.68 -8.54 -20.06
C LYS A 182 15.72 -7.12 -19.54
N GLY A 183 14.69 -6.32 -19.82
CA GLY A 183 14.63 -4.93 -19.45
C GLY A 183 14.25 -4.75 -17.98
N LEU A 184 14.67 -3.62 -17.42
CA LEU A 184 14.29 -3.22 -16.07
C LEU A 184 12.90 -2.60 -16.06
N CYS A 185 12.13 -2.90 -15.03
CA CYS A 185 10.80 -2.33 -14.85
C CYS A 185 10.85 -0.83 -14.50
N SER A 186 9.72 -0.16 -14.69
CA SER A 186 9.63 1.30 -14.54
C SER A 186 9.79 1.77 -13.09
N TYR A 187 9.22 1.02 -12.14
CA TYR A 187 9.20 1.31 -10.71
C TYR A 187 9.50 0.05 -9.91
N CYS A 188 9.23 0.10 -8.61
CA CYS A 188 9.44 -1.04 -7.71
C CYS A 188 8.32 -2.06 -7.90
N HIS A 189 8.51 -3.10 -8.72
CA HIS A 189 7.52 -4.14 -9.00
C HIS A 189 8.05 -5.53 -8.65
N PRO A 190 7.69 -6.08 -7.47
CA PRO A 190 8.05 -7.45 -7.09
C PRO A 190 7.52 -8.51 -8.05
N TYR A 191 6.39 -8.26 -8.72
CA TYR A 191 5.86 -9.17 -9.72
C TYR A 191 6.81 -9.35 -10.92
N LEU A 192 7.46 -8.28 -11.36
CA LEU A 192 8.32 -8.23 -12.54
C LEU A 192 9.78 -8.56 -12.23
N MET A 193 10.27 -8.16 -11.04
CA MET A 193 11.63 -8.44 -10.56
C MET A 193 11.57 -9.09 -9.17
N PRO A 194 11.16 -10.38 -9.09
CA PRO A 194 10.76 -11.02 -7.83
C PRO A 194 11.91 -11.26 -6.83
N GLU A 195 13.15 -11.33 -7.29
CA GLU A 195 14.32 -11.48 -6.42
C GLU A 195 14.92 -10.15 -5.99
N PHE A 196 14.49 -9.05 -6.62
CA PHE A 196 15.07 -7.72 -6.43
C PHE A 196 14.17 -6.83 -5.56
N TRP A 197 12.98 -6.45 -6.03
CA TRP A 197 12.11 -5.51 -5.34
C TRP A 197 11.37 -6.14 -4.17
N GLN A 198 11.45 -5.52 -2.99
CA GLN A 198 10.74 -5.99 -1.80
C GLN A 198 9.26 -5.64 -1.81
N PHE A 199 8.93 -4.40 -2.16
CA PHE A 199 7.56 -3.86 -2.09
C PHE A 199 7.23 -3.00 -3.31
N PRO A 200 5.96 -3.03 -3.79
CA PRO A 200 5.47 -2.09 -4.79
C PRO A 200 5.14 -0.76 -4.11
N THR A 201 5.66 0.32 -4.66
CA THR A 201 5.43 1.67 -4.14
C THR A 201 4.92 2.63 -5.22
N GLY A 202 4.53 2.10 -6.39
CA GLY A 202 4.13 2.88 -7.55
C GLY A 202 2.85 3.66 -7.36
N SER A 203 1.88 3.12 -6.61
CA SER A 203 0.69 3.85 -6.18
C SER A 203 1.03 4.64 -4.92
N MET A 204 1.02 5.97 -5.03
CA MET A 204 1.41 6.85 -3.94
C MET A 204 0.45 6.75 -2.76
N GLY A 205 0.97 6.85 -1.55
CA GLY A 205 0.25 6.70 -0.29
C GLY A 205 0.20 5.26 0.22
N LEU A 206 0.19 4.25 -0.66
CA LEU A 206 0.15 2.85 -0.23
C LEU A 206 1.46 2.38 0.42
N GLY A 207 2.60 2.93 -0.01
CA GLY A 207 3.91 2.65 0.57
C GLY A 207 3.99 2.98 2.06
N PRO A 208 3.75 4.23 2.47
CA PRO A 208 3.73 4.63 3.89
C PRO A 208 2.76 3.82 4.73
N LEU A 209 1.52 3.64 4.27
CA LEU A 209 0.51 2.84 4.96
C LEU A 209 0.99 1.40 5.17
N SER A 210 1.40 0.72 4.10
CA SER A 210 1.86 -0.67 4.16
C SER A 210 3.10 -0.82 5.03
N ALA A 211 3.99 0.18 5.04
CA ALA A 211 5.20 0.19 5.88
C ALA A 211 4.87 0.16 7.38
N ILE A 212 3.85 0.89 7.82
CA ILE A 212 3.40 0.88 9.22
C ILE A 212 2.94 -0.52 9.62
N TYR A 213 2.06 -1.13 8.82
CA TYR A 213 1.52 -2.46 9.13
C TYR A 213 2.56 -3.57 8.95
N GLN A 214 3.52 -3.40 8.04
CA GLN A 214 4.67 -4.30 7.92
C GLN A 214 5.59 -4.24 9.15
N ALA A 215 5.88 -3.04 9.68
CA ALA A 215 6.66 -2.88 10.91
C ALA A 215 5.92 -3.47 12.13
N ARG A 216 4.61 -3.30 12.20
CA ARG A 216 3.76 -3.91 13.22
C ARG A 216 3.75 -5.43 13.09
N PHE A 217 3.68 -5.95 11.87
CA PHE A 217 3.72 -7.40 11.63
C PHE A 217 5.07 -8.04 12.02
N MET A 218 6.18 -7.31 11.88
CA MET A 218 7.47 -7.74 12.43
C MET A 218 7.38 -7.92 13.94
N ARG A 219 6.76 -7.00 14.69
CA ARG A 219 6.52 -7.14 16.14
C ARG A 219 5.59 -8.30 16.47
N TYR A 220 4.54 -8.50 15.67
CA TYR A 220 3.65 -9.64 15.80
C TYR A 220 4.41 -10.99 15.68
N LEU A 221 5.29 -11.14 14.69
CA LEU A 221 6.12 -12.33 14.53
C LEU A 221 7.06 -12.55 15.72
N GLU A 222 7.65 -11.47 16.24
CA GLU A 222 8.54 -11.51 17.41
C GLU A 222 7.77 -11.91 18.68
N HIS A 223 6.67 -11.23 18.98
CA HIS A 223 5.88 -11.46 20.18
C HIS A 223 5.27 -12.87 20.23
N ARG A 224 4.97 -13.44 19.07
CA ARG A 224 4.49 -14.81 18.96
C ARG A 224 5.62 -15.87 18.92
N GLY A 225 6.86 -15.45 18.98
CA GLY A 225 8.01 -16.36 18.90
C GLY A 225 8.16 -17.09 17.57
N ILE A 226 7.55 -16.58 16.48
CA ILE A 226 7.58 -17.19 15.16
C ILE A 226 8.88 -16.86 14.44
N GLN A 227 9.31 -15.60 14.52
CA GLN A 227 10.50 -15.09 13.85
C GLN A 227 11.17 -14.03 14.72
N LYS A 228 12.49 -14.12 14.86
CA LYS A 228 13.26 -13.07 15.53
C LYS A 228 13.43 -11.88 14.60
N THR A 229 12.85 -10.74 14.96
CA THR A 229 12.90 -9.50 14.19
C THR A 229 13.51 -8.33 14.96
N ALA A 230 13.84 -8.56 16.25
CA ALA A 230 14.49 -7.55 17.08
C ALA A 230 15.79 -7.03 16.44
N GLY A 231 15.94 -5.71 16.44
CA GLY A 231 17.10 -5.02 15.86
C GLY A 231 17.03 -4.78 14.35
N ARG A 232 16.09 -5.39 13.63
CA ARG A 232 15.82 -5.08 12.22
C ARG A 232 15.03 -3.79 12.12
N LYS A 233 15.31 -3.01 11.10
CA LYS A 233 14.59 -1.76 10.83
C LYS A 233 13.78 -1.87 9.53
N LEU A 234 12.74 -1.07 9.49
CA LEU A 234 11.96 -0.83 8.28
C LEU A 234 12.08 0.65 7.92
N TRP A 235 12.56 0.91 6.72
CA TRP A 235 12.74 2.25 6.17
C TRP A 235 11.68 2.50 5.10
N ALA A 236 11.04 3.67 5.15
CA ALA A 236 10.11 4.10 4.10
C ALA A 236 10.51 5.48 3.58
N PHE A 237 10.83 5.55 2.29
CA PHE A 237 11.16 6.80 1.60
C PHE A 237 9.90 7.34 0.92
N VAL A 238 9.46 8.49 1.38
CA VAL A 238 8.20 9.13 1.01
C VAL A 238 8.45 10.50 0.41
N GLY A 239 7.74 10.88 -0.64
CA GLY A 239 7.76 12.26 -1.14
C GLY A 239 6.90 13.18 -0.28
N ASP A 240 7.32 14.44 -0.13
CA ASP A 240 6.52 15.45 0.57
C ASP A 240 5.15 15.68 -0.09
N GLY A 241 5.07 15.63 -1.42
CA GLY A 241 3.80 15.68 -2.15
C GLY A 241 2.95 14.41 -2.02
N GLU A 242 3.56 13.25 -1.74
CA GLU A 242 2.87 11.99 -1.46
C GLU A 242 2.09 12.04 -0.13
N MET A 243 2.48 12.93 0.77
CA MET A 243 1.75 13.15 2.03
C MET A 243 0.38 13.83 1.84
N ASP A 244 0.02 14.23 0.62
CA ASP A 244 -1.33 14.68 0.28
C ASP A 244 -2.33 13.52 0.19
N GLU A 245 -1.86 12.27 -0.03
CA GLU A 245 -2.71 11.09 -0.08
C GLU A 245 -3.23 10.73 1.32
N PRO A 246 -4.53 10.49 1.49
CA PRO A 246 -5.09 10.09 2.79
C PRO A 246 -4.44 8.83 3.36
N GLU A 247 -4.05 7.90 2.50
CA GLU A 247 -3.38 6.65 2.87
C GLU A 247 -2.02 6.91 3.52
N SER A 248 -1.29 7.95 3.10
CA SER A 248 -0.02 8.34 3.71
C SER A 248 -0.16 8.78 5.17
N LEU A 249 -1.33 9.27 5.54
CA LEU A 249 -1.65 9.76 6.89
C LEU A 249 -2.33 8.69 7.75
N ALA A 250 -2.81 7.64 7.14
CA ALA A 250 -3.49 6.56 7.85
C ALA A 250 -2.49 5.72 8.67
N GLY A 251 -2.88 5.35 9.86
CA GLY A 251 -2.07 4.50 10.74
C GLY A 251 -0.96 5.18 11.52
N LEU A 252 -0.72 6.48 11.37
CA LEU A 252 0.33 7.19 12.11
C LEU A 252 0.16 7.07 13.63
N SER A 253 -1.05 7.22 14.15
CA SER A 253 -1.36 7.06 15.57
C SER A 253 -1.23 5.61 16.04
N LEU A 254 -1.53 4.63 15.19
CA LEU A 254 -1.30 3.21 15.47
C LEU A 254 0.19 2.93 15.66
N ALA A 255 1.03 3.42 14.76
CA ALA A 255 2.47 3.24 14.85
C ALA A 255 3.06 3.75 16.18
N ALA A 256 2.61 4.93 16.63
CA ALA A 256 3.03 5.51 17.91
C ALA A 256 2.47 4.74 19.11
N ARG A 257 1.18 4.35 19.07
CA ARG A 257 0.53 3.59 20.14
C ARG A 257 1.20 2.23 20.36
N ASP A 258 1.57 1.55 19.27
CA ASP A 258 2.26 0.26 19.34
C ASP A 258 3.77 0.39 19.56
N GLY A 259 4.30 1.62 19.69
CA GLY A 259 5.71 1.89 19.97
C GLY A 259 6.66 1.34 18.90
N LEU A 260 6.33 1.50 17.63
CA LEU A 260 7.06 0.88 16.50
C LEU A 260 8.42 1.58 16.25
N ASP A 261 9.36 1.44 17.18
CA ASP A 261 10.72 2.00 17.04
C ASP A 261 11.59 1.29 15.98
N ASN A 262 11.06 0.24 15.37
CA ASN A 262 11.64 -0.39 14.20
C ASN A 262 11.23 0.29 12.88
N LEU A 263 10.40 1.34 12.92
CA LEU A 263 9.89 2.06 11.75
C LEU A 263 10.53 3.44 11.63
N ILE A 264 11.13 3.72 10.46
CA ILE A 264 11.75 5.01 10.13
C ILE A 264 11.20 5.49 8.80
N PHE A 265 10.51 6.65 8.82
CA PHE A 265 10.15 7.36 7.61
C PHE A 265 11.20 8.40 7.26
N VAL A 266 11.56 8.50 5.98
CA VAL A 266 12.40 9.55 5.43
C VAL A 266 11.58 10.31 4.38
N VAL A 267 11.06 11.47 4.77
CA VAL A 267 10.29 12.32 3.88
C VAL A 267 11.24 13.22 3.10
N ASN A 268 11.30 12.98 1.79
CA ASN A 268 12.10 13.79 0.86
C ASN A 268 11.39 15.11 0.58
N CYS A 269 11.64 16.12 1.42
CA CYS A 269 11.05 17.45 1.33
C CYS A 269 11.76 18.29 0.26
N ASN A 270 11.53 17.97 -1.00
CA ASN A 270 12.03 18.75 -2.13
C ASN A 270 11.16 19.97 -2.46
N LEU A 271 10.02 20.12 -1.79
CA LEU A 271 9.05 21.21 -1.81
C LEU A 271 8.29 21.36 -3.13
N GLN A 272 8.37 20.38 -4.04
CA GLN A 272 7.84 20.52 -5.39
C GLN A 272 7.04 19.30 -5.82
N ARG A 273 5.77 19.50 -6.20
CA ARG A 273 4.94 18.55 -6.94
C ARG A 273 5.21 18.62 -8.45
N LEU A 274 4.37 17.97 -9.25
CA LEU A 274 4.43 18.04 -10.71
C LEU A 274 4.11 19.45 -11.22
N ASP A 275 3.05 20.04 -10.70
CA ASP A 275 2.49 21.31 -11.20
C ASP A 275 2.97 22.54 -10.43
N GLY A 276 3.65 22.37 -9.29
CA GLY A 276 4.05 23.52 -8.46
C GLY A 276 4.65 23.15 -7.11
N PRO A 277 4.79 24.13 -6.21
CA PRO A 277 5.23 23.88 -4.85
C PRO A 277 4.20 23.06 -4.08
N VAL A 278 4.65 22.28 -3.09
CA VAL A 278 3.76 21.43 -2.28
C VAL A 278 2.81 22.30 -1.47
N ARG A 279 3.30 23.35 -0.84
CA ARG A 279 2.52 24.26 0.00
C ARG A 279 2.72 25.73 -0.35
N GLY A 280 2.83 26.11 -1.56
CA GLY A 280 2.97 27.49 -2.07
C GLY A 280 3.20 28.59 -1.03
N ASN A 281 2.15 29.01 -0.35
CA ASN A 281 2.14 30.04 0.70
C ASN A 281 2.32 29.50 2.12
N GLY A 282 2.64 28.20 2.29
CA GLY A 282 2.85 27.56 3.58
C GLY A 282 4.22 26.92 3.68
N SER A 283 4.39 26.04 4.68
CA SER A 283 5.58 25.22 4.88
C SER A 283 5.21 23.79 5.17
N ILE A 284 5.47 22.90 4.20
CA ILE A 284 5.18 21.47 4.35
C ILE A 284 5.99 20.84 5.50
N VAL A 285 7.22 21.30 5.72
CA VAL A 285 8.07 20.79 6.81
C VAL A 285 7.44 21.06 8.16
N GLN A 286 6.91 22.28 8.38
CA GLN A 286 6.25 22.63 9.65
C GLN A 286 4.91 21.92 9.82
N GLU A 287 4.16 21.77 8.74
CA GLU A 287 2.90 21.02 8.72
C GLU A 287 3.13 19.56 9.12
N LEU A 288 4.10 18.90 8.49
CA LEU A 288 4.44 17.51 8.78
C LEU A 288 5.05 17.35 10.18
N GLU A 289 5.89 18.28 10.64
CA GLU A 289 6.40 18.27 12.01
C GLU A 289 5.26 18.22 13.02
N GLY A 290 4.30 19.13 12.89
CA GLY A 290 3.13 19.17 13.76
C GLY A 290 2.26 17.93 13.68
N LEU A 291 2.06 17.38 12.49
CA LEU A 291 1.26 16.20 12.26
C LEU A 291 1.89 14.94 12.90
N PHE A 292 3.17 14.68 12.63
CA PHE A 292 3.86 13.51 13.17
C PHE A 292 4.08 13.62 14.69
N ALA A 293 4.47 14.79 15.19
CA ALA A 293 4.61 15.02 16.63
C ALA A 293 3.27 14.86 17.34
N GLY A 294 2.17 15.38 16.77
CA GLY A 294 0.81 15.21 17.29
C GLY A 294 0.35 13.77 17.30
N ALA A 295 0.81 12.96 16.34
CA ALA A 295 0.56 11.52 16.29
C ALA A 295 1.46 10.70 17.25
N GLY A 296 2.43 11.32 17.93
CA GLY A 296 3.32 10.66 18.89
C GLY A 296 4.61 10.09 18.30
N TRP A 297 5.04 10.58 17.14
CA TRP A 297 6.29 10.20 16.51
C TRP A 297 7.47 11.04 17.01
N ASN A 298 8.66 10.45 17.01
CA ASN A 298 9.92 11.19 17.10
C ASN A 298 10.18 11.88 15.75
N VAL A 299 10.34 13.21 15.76
CA VAL A 299 10.54 14.00 14.54
C VAL A 299 11.96 14.55 14.49
N ILE A 300 12.69 14.24 13.43
CA ILE A 300 14.03 14.75 13.16
C ILE A 300 13.97 15.64 11.92
N LYS A 301 14.25 16.93 12.08
CA LYS A 301 14.41 17.86 10.96
C LYS A 301 15.84 17.84 10.46
N LEU A 302 16.01 17.62 9.15
CA LEU A 302 17.28 17.61 8.43
C LEU A 302 17.20 18.65 7.31
N LEU A 303 17.36 19.93 7.66
CA LEU A 303 17.03 21.04 6.76
C LEU A 303 18.24 21.68 6.09
N TRP A 304 19.35 21.82 6.81
CA TRP A 304 20.51 22.60 6.40
C TRP A 304 21.78 21.78 6.47
N GLY A 305 22.65 21.96 5.46
CA GLY A 305 23.96 21.33 5.43
C GLY A 305 24.96 21.95 6.42
N SER A 306 26.14 21.35 6.52
CA SER A 306 27.23 21.79 7.40
C SER A 306 27.77 23.19 7.08
N ASP A 307 27.58 23.63 5.85
CA ASP A 307 27.91 24.97 5.39
C ASP A 307 27.01 26.09 5.98
N TRP A 308 25.88 25.74 6.53
CA TRP A 308 25.01 26.66 7.28
C TRP A 308 25.40 26.80 8.74
N ASP A 309 26.15 25.87 9.32
CA ASP A 309 26.54 25.91 10.75
C ASP A 309 27.27 27.21 11.13
N PRO A 310 28.24 27.74 10.31
CA PRO A 310 28.87 29.02 10.59
C PRO A 310 27.90 30.22 10.53
N LEU A 311 26.86 30.14 9.70
CA LEU A 311 25.85 31.20 9.60
C LEU A 311 24.97 31.23 10.84
N PHE A 312 24.51 30.05 11.31
CA PHE A 312 23.77 29.93 12.57
C PHE A 312 24.59 30.35 13.79
N ALA A 313 25.90 30.06 13.81
CA ALA A 313 26.79 30.49 14.90
C ALA A 313 26.97 32.01 14.99
N ARG A 314 26.72 32.74 13.89
CA ARG A 314 26.77 34.20 13.84
C ARG A 314 25.41 34.87 13.99
N ASP A 315 24.36 34.11 14.09
CA ASP A 315 22.98 34.60 14.22
C ASP A 315 22.65 34.85 15.71
N GLU A 316 23.38 35.75 16.36
CA GLU A 316 23.23 36.08 17.76
C GLU A 316 21.84 36.67 18.09
N ASP A 317 21.29 37.44 17.16
CA ASP A 317 19.99 38.12 17.28
C ASP A 317 18.82 37.27 16.78
N GLY A 318 19.04 36.05 16.26
CA GLY A 318 18.00 35.12 15.71
C GLY A 318 17.33 35.62 14.44
N VAL A 319 17.93 36.57 13.71
CA VAL A 319 17.34 37.16 12.50
C VAL A 319 17.38 36.19 11.32
N LEU A 320 18.40 35.36 11.23
CA LEU A 320 18.47 34.29 10.21
C LEU A 320 17.33 33.29 10.46
N LEU A 321 17.17 32.85 11.68
CA LEU A 321 16.11 31.92 12.04
C LEU A 321 14.72 32.52 11.77
N LYS A 322 14.51 33.79 12.11
CA LYS A 322 13.30 34.54 11.77
C LYS A 322 13.03 34.53 10.26
N ARG A 323 14.03 34.85 9.45
CA ARG A 323 13.92 34.87 7.99
C ARG A 323 13.55 33.49 7.43
N LEU A 324 14.16 32.42 7.95
CA LEU A 324 13.86 31.05 7.54
C LEU A 324 12.43 30.65 7.87
N HIS A 325 11.89 31.09 8.99
CA HIS A 325 10.49 30.88 9.36
C HIS A 325 9.50 31.65 8.48
N GLU A 326 9.84 32.87 8.09
CA GLU A 326 9.00 33.71 7.23
C GLU A 326 8.99 33.22 5.77
N THR A 327 9.95 32.39 5.38
CA THR A 327 10.11 31.93 4.00
C THR A 327 9.18 30.76 3.71
N VAL A 328 8.23 30.95 2.83
CA VAL A 328 7.27 29.93 2.40
C VAL A 328 7.90 28.98 1.35
N ASP A 329 7.28 27.82 1.14
CA ASP A 329 7.80 26.81 0.20
C ASP A 329 7.95 27.33 -1.23
N GLY A 330 7.03 28.20 -1.68
CA GLY A 330 7.13 28.85 -2.99
C GLY A 330 8.36 29.71 -3.14
N GLU A 331 8.75 30.48 -2.11
CA GLU A 331 10.01 31.23 -2.10
C GLU A 331 11.23 30.28 -2.07
N PHE A 332 11.21 29.25 -1.22
CA PHE A 332 12.30 28.25 -1.19
C PHE A 332 12.48 27.54 -2.52
N GLN A 333 11.39 27.31 -3.27
CA GLN A 333 11.48 26.74 -4.61
C GLN A 333 12.15 27.73 -5.58
N THR A 334 11.78 29.02 -5.52
CA THR A 334 12.41 30.06 -6.33
C THR A 334 13.89 30.15 -6.06
N TYR A 335 14.30 30.12 -4.78
CA TYR A 335 15.71 30.14 -4.37
C TYR A 335 16.48 28.88 -4.81
N ALA A 336 15.80 27.74 -4.94
CA ALA A 336 16.41 26.52 -5.46
C ALA A 336 16.64 26.55 -6.98
N ALA A 337 15.84 27.33 -7.71
CA ALA A 337 15.87 27.44 -9.16
C ALA A 337 16.68 28.62 -9.70
N THR A 338 17.22 29.46 -8.80
CA THR A 338 17.99 30.66 -9.10
C THR A 338 19.44 30.55 -8.60
N ASP A 339 20.29 31.54 -8.91
CA ASP A 339 21.70 31.59 -8.53
C ASP A 339 21.94 32.29 -7.18
N GLY A 340 23.18 32.23 -6.72
CA GLY A 340 23.59 32.84 -5.46
C GLY A 340 23.46 34.35 -5.42
N ARG A 341 23.55 35.07 -6.57
CA ARG A 341 23.29 36.51 -6.65
C ARG A 341 21.83 36.83 -6.35
N PHE A 342 20.91 36.13 -6.99
CA PHE A 342 19.48 36.27 -6.71
C PHE A 342 19.18 35.99 -5.24
N ASN A 343 19.74 34.92 -4.69
CA ASN A 343 19.55 34.51 -3.29
C ASN A 343 20.11 35.57 -2.32
N ARG A 344 21.26 36.17 -2.64
CA ARG A 344 21.77 37.31 -1.87
C ARG A 344 20.79 38.48 -1.85
N GLU A 345 20.32 38.88 -3.03
CA GLU A 345 19.47 40.07 -3.20
C GLU A 345 18.10 39.89 -2.54
N HIS A 346 17.46 38.71 -2.63
CA HIS A 346 16.08 38.50 -2.25
C HIS A 346 15.92 37.78 -0.90
N PHE A 347 16.88 36.94 -0.48
CA PHE A 347 16.81 36.27 0.82
C PHE A 347 17.64 37.02 1.87
N PHE A 348 18.96 37.16 1.67
CA PHE A 348 19.85 37.69 2.69
C PHE A 348 19.77 39.20 2.83
N ASN A 349 19.56 39.97 1.75
CA ASN A 349 19.44 41.41 1.80
C ASN A 349 18.15 41.95 2.42
N LYS A 350 17.22 41.06 2.80
CA LYS A 350 15.95 41.45 3.42
C LYS A 350 16.16 42.16 4.78
N TYR A 351 17.18 41.76 5.52
CA TYR A 351 17.54 42.33 6.82
C TYR A 351 19.01 42.78 6.84
N PRO A 352 19.34 43.96 7.47
CA PRO A 352 20.73 44.42 7.56
C PRO A 352 21.67 43.42 8.25
N GLU A 353 21.20 42.76 9.30
CA GLU A 353 21.94 41.77 10.08
C GLU A 353 22.37 40.59 9.22
N LEU A 354 21.49 40.08 8.33
CA LEU A 354 21.79 39.00 7.41
C LEU A 354 22.89 39.38 6.41
N ARG A 355 22.93 40.63 5.97
CA ARG A 355 24.02 41.12 5.11
C ARG A 355 25.37 41.02 5.80
N GLN A 356 25.40 41.29 7.12
CA GLN A 356 26.63 41.19 7.91
C GLN A 356 27.08 39.74 8.06
N ILE A 357 26.14 38.81 8.30
CA ILE A 357 26.42 37.37 8.43
C ILE A 357 27.11 36.85 7.17
N ILE A 358 26.68 37.28 5.98
CA ILE A 358 27.20 36.80 4.69
C ILE A 358 28.23 37.74 4.03
N ALA A 359 28.70 38.80 4.71
CA ALA A 359 29.57 39.81 4.10
C ALA A 359 30.87 39.26 3.51
N HIS A 360 31.33 38.13 4.02
CA HIS A 360 32.55 37.43 3.59
C HIS A 360 32.33 36.44 2.44
N MET A 361 31.07 36.15 2.07
CA MET A 361 30.71 35.13 1.06
C MET A 361 30.58 35.77 -0.32
N SER A 362 31.09 35.12 -1.34
CA SER A 362 30.81 35.44 -2.73
C SER A 362 29.39 34.89 -3.13
N ASP A 363 28.89 35.32 -4.30
CA ASP A 363 27.64 34.74 -4.84
C ASP A 363 27.81 33.25 -5.12
N ALA A 364 28.98 32.79 -5.55
CA ALA A 364 29.28 31.39 -5.73
C ALA A 364 29.27 30.60 -4.40
N ASP A 365 29.66 31.22 -3.28
CA ASP A 365 29.59 30.59 -1.97
C ASP A 365 28.12 30.44 -1.51
N ILE A 366 27.29 31.42 -1.77
CA ILE A 366 25.83 31.35 -1.45
C ILE A 366 25.14 30.29 -2.31
N ASP A 367 25.54 30.17 -3.60
CA ASP A 367 24.95 29.14 -4.48
C ASP A 367 25.30 27.71 -4.02
N ARG A 368 26.46 27.55 -3.38
CA ARG A 368 26.93 26.28 -2.85
C ARG A 368 26.29 25.86 -1.50
N LEU A 369 25.52 26.73 -0.85
CA LEU A 369 24.84 26.37 0.40
C LEU A 369 23.90 25.18 0.22
N HIS A 370 24.19 24.07 0.90
CA HIS A 370 23.47 22.83 0.76
C HIS A 370 22.25 22.77 1.68
N ARG A 371 21.22 22.08 1.23
CA ARG A 371 20.14 21.61 2.11
C ARG A 371 20.59 20.33 2.81
N GLY A 372 20.05 20.07 4.01
CA GLY A 372 20.49 18.97 4.87
C GLY A 372 20.45 17.59 4.21
N GLY A 373 19.43 17.34 3.35
CA GLY A 373 19.30 16.09 2.62
C GLY A 373 20.31 15.89 1.48
N HIS A 374 21.28 16.82 1.30
CA HIS A 374 22.41 16.70 0.37
C HIS A 374 23.78 16.71 1.08
N ASP A 375 23.77 16.65 2.42
CA ASP A 375 24.98 16.61 3.23
C ASP A 375 25.12 15.24 3.90
N PRO A 376 26.04 14.38 3.45
CA PRO A 376 26.20 13.03 3.99
C PRO A 376 26.47 13.00 5.50
N VAL A 377 27.18 14.01 6.03
CA VAL A 377 27.48 14.10 7.47
C VAL A 377 26.23 14.35 8.30
N LYS A 378 25.40 15.29 7.84
CA LYS A 378 24.11 15.59 8.48
C LYS A 378 23.10 14.45 8.33
N ILE A 379 23.06 13.79 7.15
CA ILE A 379 22.21 12.61 6.91
C ILE A 379 22.63 11.48 7.87
N TYR A 380 23.92 11.20 7.98
CA TYR A 380 24.43 10.17 8.87
C TYR A 380 24.00 10.42 10.32
N ALA A 381 24.15 11.66 10.81
CA ALA A 381 23.74 12.02 12.17
C ALA A 381 22.25 11.82 12.40
N ALA A 382 21.41 12.21 11.42
CA ALA A 382 19.96 12.02 11.49
C ALA A 382 19.55 10.52 11.48
N TYR A 383 20.17 9.72 10.61
CA TYR A 383 19.90 8.29 10.54
C TYR A 383 20.36 7.56 11.79
N ARG A 384 21.52 7.93 12.32
CA ARG A 384 22.04 7.37 13.57
C ARG A 384 21.09 7.63 14.73
N ALA A 385 20.64 8.88 14.89
CA ALA A 385 19.68 9.25 15.92
C ALA A 385 18.34 8.50 15.76
N ALA A 386 17.87 8.29 14.51
CA ALA A 386 16.66 7.54 14.23
C ALA A 386 16.78 6.06 14.59
N VAL A 387 17.91 5.42 14.26
CA VAL A 387 18.16 4.00 14.56
C VAL A 387 18.29 3.75 16.07
N GLU A 388 18.87 4.68 16.80
CA GLU A 388 19.08 4.59 18.26
C GLU A 388 17.86 4.99 19.08
N HIS A 389 16.90 5.67 18.46
CA HIS A 389 15.66 6.05 19.15
C HIS A 389 14.82 4.83 19.51
N ALA A 390 14.30 4.77 20.72
CA ALA A 390 13.52 3.65 21.22
C ALA A 390 12.12 4.09 21.67
N GLY A 391 11.17 3.17 21.55
CA GLY A 391 9.80 3.33 22.06
C GLY A 391 8.86 4.14 21.18
N GLN A 392 9.33 4.75 20.07
CA GLN A 392 8.49 5.52 19.15
C GLN A 392 8.97 5.33 17.71
N PRO A 393 8.09 5.33 16.72
CA PRO A 393 8.50 5.45 15.31
C PRO A 393 9.16 6.81 15.06
N THR A 394 10.07 6.86 14.09
CA THR A 394 10.80 8.08 13.76
C THR A 394 10.48 8.56 12.35
N VAL A 395 10.26 9.86 12.18
CA VAL A 395 10.23 10.52 10.89
C VAL A 395 11.40 11.50 10.75
N ILE A 396 12.09 11.43 9.61
CA ILE A 396 13.13 12.37 9.23
C ILE A 396 12.57 13.26 8.11
N LEU A 397 12.40 14.55 8.38
CA LEU A 397 11.99 15.54 7.41
C LEU A 397 13.24 16.09 6.71
N ALA A 398 13.62 15.49 5.59
CA ALA A 398 14.86 15.77 4.89
C ALA A 398 14.64 16.79 3.77
N LYS A 399 15.08 18.04 3.98
CA LYS A 399 14.97 19.08 2.97
C LYS A 399 15.99 18.89 1.87
N THR A 400 15.53 18.84 0.61
CA THR A 400 16.32 18.61 -0.59
C THR A 400 15.97 19.59 -1.71
N LYS A 401 16.67 19.54 -2.82
CA LYS A 401 16.36 20.28 -4.06
C LYS A 401 15.94 19.27 -5.13
N LYS A 402 14.74 19.42 -5.73
CA LYS A 402 14.33 18.58 -6.86
C LYS A 402 15.28 18.77 -8.05
N GLY A 403 15.76 17.66 -8.64
CA GLY A 403 16.74 17.73 -9.71
C GLY A 403 18.11 18.25 -9.25
N TYR A 404 18.49 18.01 -8.00
CA TYR A 404 19.78 18.45 -7.47
C TYR A 404 20.95 17.97 -8.35
N GLY A 405 21.84 18.90 -8.67
CA GLY A 405 22.99 18.64 -9.54
C GLY A 405 22.71 18.77 -11.04
N MET A 406 21.47 18.94 -11.47
CA MET A 406 21.11 19.12 -12.90
C MET A 406 21.36 20.56 -13.40
N GLY A 407 21.97 21.41 -12.58
CA GLY A 407 22.32 22.79 -12.94
C GLY A 407 21.12 23.65 -13.32
N LEU A 408 21.38 24.70 -14.09
CA LEU A 408 20.34 25.63 -14.56
C LEU A 408 19.29 24.97 -15.47
N TRP A 409 19.57 23.79 -15.99
CA TRP A 409 18.70 23.08 -16.93
C TRP A 409 17.55 22.32 -16.24
N GLY A 410 17.73 21.92 -14.98
CA GLY A 410 16.76 21.06 -14.32
C GLY A 410 16.57 21.28 -12.82
N GLN A 411 17.48 21.93 -12.11
CA GLN A 411 17.38 22.04 -10.66
C GLN A 411 16.28 23.01 -10.23
N GLY A 412 15.30 22.56 -9.44
CA GLY A 412 14.26 23.39 -8.84
C GLY A 412 13.22 23.96 -9.82
N LYS A 413 13.37 23.77 -11.13
CA LYS A 413 12.44 24.33 -12.12
C LYS A 413 11.13 23.56 -12.21
N MET A 414 10.04 24.22 -12.59
CA MET A 414 8.72 23.62 -12.75
C MET A 414 8.71 22.48 -13.78
N GLY A 415 9.45 22.61 -14.88
CA GLY A 415 9.59 21.58 -15.90
C GLY A 415 10.49 20.40 -15.52
N THR A 416 11.16 20.42 -14.36
CA THR A 416 12.18 19.44 -13.96
C THR A 416 11.63 18.01 -13.87
N HIS A 417 10.40 17.85 -13.46
CA HIS A 417 9.77 16.51 -13.35
C HIS A 417 9.65 15.81 -14.70
N GLN A 418 9.42 16.55 -15.77
CA GLN A 418 9.29 16.04 -17.14
C GLN A 418 10.59 16.13 -17.96
N GLN A 419 11.70 16.57 -17.37
CA GLN A 419 12.96 16.74 -18.08
C GLN A 419 13.55 15.37 -18.44
N LYS A 420 13.33 14.95 -19.66
CA LYS A 420 13.74 13.64 -20.21
C LYS A 420 14.84 13.80 -21.27
N LYS A 421 15.07 15.03 -21.73
CA LYS A 421 16.03 15.35 -22.79
C LYS A 421 16.98 16.42 -22.25
N LEU A 422 18.18 16.02 -21.91
CA LEU A 422 19.30 16.92 -21.70
C LEU A 422 20.09 17.01 -23.00
N ASP A 423 20.47 18.22 -23.39
CA ASP A 423 21.43 18.41 -24.48
C ASP A 423 22.88 18.08 -24.06
N ASP A 424 23.74 18.02 -25.01
CA ASP A 424 25.14 17.63 -24.76
C ASP A 424 25.88 18.64 -23.85
N ALA A 425 25.47 19.91 -23.84
CA ALA A 425 26.05 20.93 -22.97
C ALA A 425 25.67 20.69 -21.51
N ALA A 426 24.38 20.39 -21.25
CA ALA A 426 23.91 20.08 -19.92
C ALA A 426 24.49 18.77 -19.35
N LEU A 427 24.71 17.77 -20.21
CA LEU A 427 25.41 16.53 -19.83
C LEU A 427 26.88 16.75 -19.44
N LYS A 428 27.59 17.61 -20.18
CA LYS A 428 28.96 17.97 -19.85
C LYS A 428 29.05 18.78 -18.56
N GLU A 429 28.14 19.75 -18.35
CA GLU A 429 28.03 20.49 -17.09
C GLU A 429 27.78 19.53 -15.90
N PHE A 430 26.91 18.53 -16.07
CA PHE A 430 26.68 17.51 -15.05
C PHE A 430 27.93 16.69 -14.72
N ARG A 431 28.65 16.21 -15.75
CA ARG A 431 29.92 15.51 -15.60
C ARG A 431 30.92 16.35 -14.80
N ASP A 432 31.11 17.62 -15.20
CA ASP A 432 32.08 18.51 -14.59
C ASP A 432 31.72 18.83 -13.13
N ARG A 433 30.45 19.06 -12.86
CA ARG A 433 29.96 19.31 -11.50
C ARG A 433 30.24 18.16 -10.54
N PHE A 434 30.11 16.92 -11.00
CA PHE A 434 30.36 15.73 -10.22
C PHE A 434 31.74 15.13 -10.39
N ALA A 435 32.66 15.86 -11.07
CA ALA A 435 34.03 15.46 -11.32
C ALA A 435 34.18 14.03 -11.86
N LEU A 436 33.30 13.64 -12.77
CA LEU A 436 33.30 12.30 -13.35
C LEU A 436 34.44 12.10 -14.35
N PRO A 437 35.15 10.96 -14.31
CA PRO A 437 36.30 10.69 -15.19
C PRO A 437 35.82 10.20 -16.57
N LEU A 438 35.01 10.99 -17.26
CA LEU A 438 34.43 10.68 -18.56
C LEU A 438 34.94 11.69 -19.62
N SER A 439 35.26 11.19 -20.80
CA SER A 439 35.56 12.05 -21.94
C SER A 439 34.30 12.74 -22.47
N ASP A 440 34.45 13.79 -23.26
CA ASP A 440 33.31 14.44 -23.92
C ASP A 440 32.53 13.47 -24.82
N GLU A 441 33.25 12.54 -25.48
CA GLU A 441 32.63 11.50 -26.29
C GLU A 441 31.79 10.52 -25.45
N ASP A 442 32.30 10.05 -24.32
CA ASP A 442 31.57 9.15 -23.41
C ASP A 442 30.28 9.79 -22.90
N VAL A 443 30.36 11.10 -22.58
CA VAL A 443 29.21 11.88 -22.10
C VAL A 443 28.16 12.01 -23.20
N VAL A 444 28.53 12.38 -24.42
CA VAL A 444 27.57 12.53 -25.54
C VAL A 444 26.92 11.19 -25.92
N GLN A 445 27.70 10.10 -25.86
CA GLN A 445 27.22 8.75 -26.12
C GLN A 445 26.48 8.14 -24.93
N LEU A 446 26.40 8.83 -23.78
CA LEU A 446 25.76 8.34 -22.56
C LEU A 446 26.31 6.96 -22.14
N ARG A 447 27.61 6.77 -22.18
CA ARG A 447 28.24 5.52 -21.77
C ARG A 447 28.08 5.35 -20.26
N PHE A 448 27.69 4.15 -19.84
CA PHE A 448 27.71 3.81 -18.42
C PHE A 448 29.16 3.71 -17.94
N PHE A 449 29.36 4.11 -16.69
CA PHE A 449 30.69 4.09 -16.10
C PHE A 449 30.74 3.13 -14.90
N HIS A 450 31.66 2.20 -14.97
CA HIS A 450 32.07 1.33 -13.88
C HIS A 450 33.59 1.43 -13.70
N PRO A 451 34.08 1.79 -12.49
CA PRO A 451 35.49 2.08 -12.28
C PRO A 451 36.41 0.84 -12.32
N GLY A 452 35.80 -0.35 -12.45
CA GLY A 452 36.50 -1.64 -12.40
C GLY A 452 36.46 -2.27 -11.01
N ALA A 453 36.42 -3.62 -10.96
CA ALA A 453 36.31 -4.37 -9.72
C ALA A 453 37.45 -4.09 -8.72
N ASP A 454 38.63 -3.78 -9.20
CA ASP A 454 39.80 -3.51 -8.37
C ASP A 454 39.96 -2.04 -7.94
N SER A 455 39.00 -1.17 -8.29
CA SER A 455 39.04 0.24 -7.90
C SER A 455 38.83 0.41 -6.39
N GLN A 456 39.27 1.57 -5.88
CA GLN A 456 39.04 1.88 -4.47
C GLN A 456 37.53 2.03 -4.13
N GLU A 457 36.76 2.57 -5.07
CA GLU A 457 35.34 2.77 -4.98
C GLU A 457 34.60 1.43 -4.80
N ILE A 458 34.88 0.46 -5.65
CA ILE A 458 34.20 -0.85 -5.61
C ILE A 458 34.62 -1.62 -4.36
N ARG A 459 35.91 -1.66 -4.02
CA ARG A 459 36.37 -2.31 -2.79
C ARG A 459 35.75 -1.69 -1.53
N TYR A 460 35.63 -0.37 -1.49
CA TYR A 460 34.96 0.32 -0.39
C TYR A 460 33.47 -0.07 -0.31
N LEU A 461 32.75 0.02 -1.43
CA LEU A 461 31.34 -0.33 -1.54
C LEU A 461 31.08 -1.78 -1.07
N GLU A 462 31.86 -2.73 -1.56
CA GLU A 462 31.75 -4.14 -1.18
C GLU A 462 32.04 -4.36 0.31
N ALA A 463 33.05 -3.68 0.86
CA ALA A 463 33.38 -3.75 2.28
C ALA A 463 32.21 -3.24 3.15
N ARG A 464 31.60 -2.12 2.78
CA ARG A 464 30.42 -1.58 3.49
C ARG A 464 29.24 -2.54 3.41
N ARG A 465 28.95 -3.08 2.22
CA ARG A 465 27.83 -4.03 2.06
C ARG A 465 28.07 -5.33 2.82
N LYS A 466 29.31 -5.81 2.86
CA LYS A 466 29.70 -6.99 3.64
C LYS A 466 29.51 -6.75 5.15
N GLU A 467 29.87 -5.59 5.65
CA GLU A 467 29.69 -5.20 7.07
C GLU A 467 28.20 -5.15 7.44
N LEU A 468 27.33 -4.69 6.52
CA LEU A 468 25.87 -4.63 6.67
C LEU A 468 25.18 -5.98 6.35
N GLY A 469 25.92 -7.04 6.11
CA GLY A 469 25.40 -8.40 5.95
C GLY A 469 25.01 -8.78 4.53
N GLY A 470 25.12 -7.92 3.53
CA GLY A 470 24.78 -8.19 2.13
C GLY A 470 24.12 -7.02 1.41
N TYR A 471 23.52 -7.32 0.28
CA TYR A 471 22.95 -6.30 -0.61
C TYR A 471 21.44 -6.09 -0.37
N LEU A 472 20.96 -4.85 -0.66
CA LEU A 472 19.56 -4.46 -0.74
C LEU A 472 19.32 -3.62 -2.02
N PRO A 473 18.09 -3.62 -2.58
CA PRO A 473 16.99 -4.50 -2.22
C PRO A 473 17.25 -5.96 -2.59
N ALA A 474 16.73 -6.87 -1.80
CA ALA A 474 16.74 -8.31 -2.07
C ALA A 474 15.46 -8.94 -1.53
N ARG A 475 14.94 -9.96 -2.22
CA ARG A 475 13.69 -10.62 -1.86
C ARG A 475 13.81 -12.12 -1.98
N ILE A 476 13.24 -12.84 -1.02
CA ILE A 476 13.17 -14.29 -1.04
C ILE A 476 11.98 -14.70 -1.92
N VAL A 477 12.19 -15.62 -2.85
CA VAL A 477 11.13 -16.10 -3.75
C VAL A 477 10.54 -17.45 -3.33
N SER A 478 11.30 -18.24 -2.55
CA SER A 478 10.87 -19.54 -2.03
C SER A 478 11.08 -19.61 -0.53
N SER A 479 10.27 -20.38 0.16
CA SER A 479 10.33 -20.58 1.61
C SER A 479 10.12 -22.06 1.96
N SER A 480 10.11 -22.41 3.26
CA SER A 480 9.77 -23.75 3.69
C SER A 480 8.35 -24.12 3.25
N ARG A 481 8.17 -25.36 2.78
CA ARG A 481 6.85 -25.89 2.46
C ARG A 481 6.16 -26.38 3.72
N LEU A 482 4.86 -26.07 3.84
CA LEU A 482 4.02 -26.49 4.96
C LEU A 482 2.90 -27.38 4.43
N ALA A 483 2.73 -28.55 5.03
CA ALA A 483 1.62 -29.45 4.70
C ALA A 483 0.30 -28.87 5.21
N VAL A 484 -0.74 -29.02 4.41
CA VAL A 484 -2.09 -28.55 4.75
C VAL A 484 -2.94 -29.74 5.22
N PRO A 485 -3.56 -29.65 6.41
CA PRO A 485 -4.42 -30.72 6.90
C PRO A 485 -5.71 -30.83 6.08
N SER A 486 -6.32 -32.02 6.05
CA SER A 486 -7.65 -32.20 5.47
C SER A 486 -8.69 -31.42 6.27
N LEU A 487 -9.62 -30.77 5.56
CA LEU A 487 -10.69 -29.99 6.16
C LEU A 487 -12.01 -30.77 6.11
N GLN A 488 -12.75 -30.75 7.21
CA GLN A 488 -14.01 -31.49 7.35
C GLN A 488 -15.18 -30.54 7.62
N VAL A 489 -16.24 -30.68 6.86
CA VAL A 489 -17.50 -29.97 7.06
C VAL A 489 -18.64 -30.98 7.18
N PRO A 490 -19.15 -31.22 8.39
CA PRO A 490 -20.27 -32.12 8.55
C PRO A 490 -21.56 -31.53 7.96
N PRO A 491 -22.44 -32.37 7.35
CA PRO A 491 -23.76 -31.93 6.87
C PRO A 491 -24.61 -31.40 8.02
N ARG A 492 -25.02 -30.13 7.95
CA ARG A 492 -25.90 -29.50 8.91
C ARG A 492 -26.49 -28.21 8.37
N ASN A 493 -27.52 -27.67 9.10
CA ASN A 493 -28.10 -26.37 8.78
C ASN A 493 -27.24 -25.24 9.39
N GLN A 494 -26.61 -24.41 8.56
CA GLN A 494 -25.77 -23.30 8.97
C GLN A 494 -25.52 -22.34 7.80
N SER A 495 -24.87 -21.23 8.03
CA SER A 495 -24.42 -20.32 6.97
C SER A 495 -23.01 -20.67 6.49
N THR A 496 -22.66 -20.24 5.27
CA THR A 496 -21.28 -20.39 4.76
C THR A 496 -20.27 -19.57 5.56
N THR A 497 -20.67 -18.45 6.17
CA THR A 497 -19.85 -17.71 7.15
C THR A 497 -19.49 -18.59 8.35
N MET A 498 -20.45 -19.33 8.92
CA MET A 498 -20.18 -20.24 10.04
C MET A 498 -19.34 -21.45 9.62
N VAL A 499 -19.50 -21.94 8.39
CA VAL A 499 -18.60 -22.95 7.82
C VAL A 499 -17.18 -22.41 7.76
N PHE A 500 -16.99 -21.18 7.25
CA PHE A 500 -15.68 -20.56 7.19
C PHE A 500 -15.02 -20.48 8.58
N VAL A 501 -15.72 -20.01 9.60
CA VAL A 501 -15.17 -19.92 10.97
C VAL A 501 -14.76 -21.29 11.50
N GLN A 502 -15.51 -22.35 11.16
CA GLN A 502 -15.15 -23.73 11.56
C GLN A 502 -13.88 -24.22 10.84
N LEU A 503 -13.76 -23.94 9.52
CA LEU A 503 -12.55 -24.28 8.75
C LEU A 503 -11.34 -23.52 9.29
N LEU A 504 -11.50 -22.24 9.58
CA LEU A 504 -10.47 -21.42 10.20
C LEU A 504 -10.03 -21.98 11.55
N ALA A 505 -10.98 -22.35 12.41
CA ALA A 505 -10.69 -22.98 13.70
C ALA A 505 -9.98 -24.34 13.57
N GLN A 506 -10.30 -25.15 12.53
CA GLN A 506 -9.59 -26.38 12.24
C GLN A 506 -8.13 -26.12 11.86
N LEU A 507 -7.92 -25.16 10.95
CA LEU A 507 -6.56 -24.77 10.53
C LEU A 507 -5.74 -24.24 11.71
N MET A 508 -6.32 -23.38 12.56
CA MET A 508 -5.65 -22.77 13.71
C MET A 508 -5.28 -23.79 14.80
N LYS A 509 -6.00 -24.91 14.87
CA LYS A 509 -5.72 -26.01 15.82
C LYS A 509 -4.72 -27.03 15.31
N ASP A 510 -4.34 -26.99 14.05
CA ASP A 510 -3.36 -27.90 13.51
C ASP A 510 -1.99 -27.68 14.15
N GLU A 511 -1.34 -28.75 14.59
CA GLU A 511 -0.06 -28.68 15.32
C GLU A 511 1.08 -28.07 14.49
N LYS A 512 1.06 -28.23 13.17
CA LYS A 512 2.15 -27.79 12.28
C LYS A 512 1.83 -26.46 11.60
N LEU A 513 0.59 -26.28 11.17
CA LEU A 513 0.16 -25.10 10.42
C LEU A 513 -0.44 -24.02 11.34
N GLY A 514 -1.05 -24.40 12.44
CA GLY A 514 -1.91 -23.52 13.23
C GLY A 514 -1.26 -22.21 13.64
N ALA A 515 -0.01 -22.23 14.08
CA ALA A 515 0.73 -21.02 14.43
C ALA A 515 0.98 -20.05 13.24
N ARG A 516 0.84 -20.54 12.01
CA ARG A 516 1.05 -19.78 10.77
C ARG A 516 -0.23 -19.16 10.21
N VAL A 517 -1.39 -19.55 10.71
CA VAL A 517 -2.69 -19.00 10.31
C VAL A 517 -2.91 -17.67 10.98
N VAL A 518 -3.25 -16.65 10.21
CA VAL A 518 -3.43 -15.27 10.70
C VAL A 518 -4.85 -14.80 10.35
N PRO A 519 -5.80 -14.87 11.28
CA PRO A 519 -7.10 -14.25 11.10
C PRO A 519 -6.99 -12.74 11.23
N ILE A 520 -7.62 -12.01 10.32
CA ILE A 520 -7.60 -10.54 10.28
C ILE A 520 -9.03 -10.05 10.11
N VAL A 521 -9.42 -9.05 10.89
CA VAL A 521 -10.74 -8.42 10.85
C VAL A 521 -10.64 -6.92 11.04
N ALA A 522 -11.66 -6.21 10.57
CA ALA A 522 -11.83 -4.77 10.74
C ALA A 522 -13.08 -4.49 11.58
N ASP A 523 -13.00 -4.72 12.89
CA ASP A 523 -14.07 -4.52 13.90
C ASP A 523 -15.36 -5.33 13.67
N GLU A 524 -15.31 -6.44 12.92
CA GLU A 524 -16.49 -7.22 12.53
C GLU A 524 -16.43 -8.69 12.99
N ALA A 525 -15.56 -9.01 13.93
CA ALA A 525 -15.38 -10.40 14.37
C ALA A 525 -16.67 -11.01 14.94
N ARG A 526 -17.48 -10.24 15.69
CA ARG A 526 -18.76 -10.69 16.25
C ARG A 526 -19.80 -10.90 15.15
N THR A 527 -19.88 -10.02 14.17
CA THR A 527 -20.76 -10.15 13.00
C THR A 527 -20.49 -11.44 12.23
N PHE A 528 -19.25 -11.83 12.11
CA PHE A 528 -18.85 -13.06 11.41
C PHE A 528 -18.81 -14.30 12.32
N GLY A 529 -19.17 -14.20 13.61
CA GLY A 529 -19.17 -15.32 14.55
C GLY A 529 -17.77 -15.74 15.02
N MET A 530 -16.75 -14.91 14.79
CA MET A 530 -15.36 -15.20 15.16
C MET A 530 -15.06 -14.97 16.65
N GLN A 531 -15.97 -14.39 17.44
CA GLN A 531 -15.81 -14.24 18.89
C GLN A 531 -15.53 -15.57 19.60
N THR A 532 -15.92 -16.69 19.00
CA THR A 532 -15.61 -18.04 19.51
C THR A 532 -14.11 -18.33 19.55
N LEU A 533 -13.31 -17.57 18.79
CA LEU A 533 -11.87 -17.74 18.69
C LEU A 533 -11.10 -16.87 19.71
N PHE A 534 -11.72 -15.80 20.26
CA PHE A 534 -11.05 -14.82 21.13
C PHE A 534 -10.39 -15.45 22.36
N ARG A 535 -11.12 -16.28 23.08
CA ARG A 535 -10.62 -16.88 24.30
C ARG A 535 -9.45 -17.83 24.03
N GLN A 536 -9.51 -18.61 22.97
CA GLN A 536 -8.52 -19.64 22.68
C GLN A 536 -7.24 -19.06 22.08
N PHE A 537 -7.37 -18.13 21.13
CA PHE A 537 -6.25 -17.67 20.34
C PHE A 537 -5.79 -16.23 20.67
N GLY A 538 -6.66 -15.45 21.33
CA GLY A 538 -6.38 -14.07 21.71
C GLY A 538 -6.30 -13.09 20.52
N ILE A 539 -6.61 -11.84 20.81
CA ILE A 539 -6.39 -10.70 19.90
C ILE A 539 -5.01 -10.14 20.18
N TYR A 540 -4.25 -9.89 19.13
CA TYR A 540 -2.91 -9.32 19.27
C TYR A 540 -2.96 -7.87 19.77
N SER A 541 -2.22 -7.60 20.83
CA SER A 541 -1.98 -6.26 21.34
C SER A 541 -0.51 -6.13 21.76
N ALA A 542 0.21 -5.14 21.21
CA ALA A 542 1.63 -4.93 21.51
C ALA A 542 1.90 -4.70 23.01
N LEU A 543 0.93 -4.15 23.74
CA LEU A 543 0.99 -3.87 25.18
C LEU A 543 0.38 -4.98 26.03
N GLY A 544 -0.33 -5.94 25.44
CA GLY A 544 -1.20 -6.88 26.14
C GLY A 544 -2.48 -6.21 26.62
N GLN A 545 -3.19 -6.84 27.54
CA GLN A 545 -4.45 -6.31 28.09
C GLN A 545 -4.21 -5.62 29.43
N LEU A 546 -4.34 -4.30 29.44
CA LEU A 546 -4.11 -3.44 30.61
C LEU A 546 -5.39 -3.12 31.40
N TYR A 547 -6.50 -3.73 31.05
CA TYR A 547 -7.81 -3.53 31.66
C TYR A 547 -8.57 -4.86 31.77
N GLU A 548 -9.56 -4.92 32.62
CA GLU A 548 -10.50 -6.01 32.68
C GLU A 548 -11.63 -5.75 31.68
N PRO A 549 -11.91 -6.66 30.73
CA PRO A 549 -12.95 -6.43 29.74
C PRO A 549 -14.32 -6.48 30.39
N GLU A 550 -15.27 -5.69 29.88
CA GLU A 550 -16.64 -5.62 30.43
C GLU A 550 -17.34 -6.98 30.37
N ASP A 551 -17.06 -7.77 29.33
CA ASP A 551 -17.63 -9.08 29.10
C ASP A 551 -16.82 -10.23 29.75
N HIS A 552 -15.94 -9.94 30.73
CA HIS A 552 -15.02 -10.92 31.35
C HIS A 552 -15.72 -12.12 32.03
N GLU A 553 -16.96 -11.95 32.46
CA GLU A 553 -17.80 -13.03 33.02
C GLU A 553 -18.42 -13.91 31.93
N GLU A 554 -18.43 -13.49 30.68
CA GLU A 554 -18.99 -14.27 29.56
C GLU A 554 -18.05 -15.40 29.14
N LEU A 555 -18.61 -16.44 28.55
CA LEU A 555 -17.83 -17.56 28.02
C LEU A 555 -16.92 -17.17 26.87
N LEU A 556 -17.32 -16.17 26.07
CA LEU A 556 -16.68 -15.71 24.83
C LEU A 556 -16.24 -14.25 24.95
N TYR A 557 -15.51 -13.91 26.04
CA TYR A 557 -15.09 -12.55 26.33
C TYR A 557 -13.97 -12.07 25.41
N TYR A 558 -13.86 -10.74 25.27
CA TYR A 558 -12.81 -10.06 24.53
C TYR A 558 -11.46 -10.21 25.24
N ARG A 559 -10.49 -10.83 24.58
CA ARG A 559 -9.18 -11.11 25.18
C ARG A 559 -8.05 -10.61 24.30
N GLU A 560 -7.29 -9.64 24.79
CA GLU A 560 -6.04 -9.17 24.17
C GLU A 560 -4.83 -9.85 24.83
N ALA A 561 -3.79 -10.09 24.01
CA ALA A 561 -2.53 -10.65 24.48
C ALA A 561 -1.38 -10.27 23.53
N LYS A 562 -0.16 -10.16 24.08
CA LYS A 562 1.05 -9.89 23.26
C LYS A 562 1.31 -11.00 22.25
N ASP A 563 1.00 -12.23 22.60
CA ASP A 563 1.10 -13.42 21.76
C ASP A 563 -0.22 -13.77 21.06
N GLY A 564 -1.21 -12.87 21.11
CA GLY A 564 -2.49 -13.05 20.44
C GLY A 564 -2.32 -13.30 18.95
N GLN A 565 -3.20 -14.16 18.41
CA GLN A 565 -3.09 -14.63 17.03
C GLN A 565 -3.95 -13.83 16.05
N ILE A 566 -5.06 -13.26 16.53
CA ILE A 566 -6.02 -12.54 15.70
C ILE A 566 -5.58 -11.08 15.60
N LEU A 567 -5.50 -10.55 14.38
CA LEU A 567 -5.28 -9.14 14.13
C LEU A 567 -6.64 -8.45 13.99
N GLU A 568 -7.04 -7.75 15.05
CA GLU A 568 -8.22 -6.88 15.09
C GLU A 568 -7.74 -5.44 14.84
N GLU A 569 -8.06 -4.90 13.67
CA GLU A 569 -7.46 -3.64 13.21
C GLU A 569 -8.32 -2.40 13.48
N GLY A 570 -9.52 -2.59 14.04
CA GLY A 570 -10.51 -1.53 14.17
C GLY A 570 -11.19 -1.22 12.83
N ILE A 571 -12.00 -0.17 12.77
CA ILE A 571 -12.78 0.21 11.58
C ILE A 571 -11.86 0.80 10.52
N THR A 572 -11.03 -0.04 9.90
CA THR A 572 -10.10 0.33 8.83
C THR A 572 -9.82 -0.84 7.89
N GLU A 573 -10.51 -0.89 6.77
CA GLU A 573 -10.27 -1.92 5.75
C GLU A 573 -8.88 -1.76 5.11
N ALA A 574 -8.42 -0.52 4.94
CA ALA A 574 -7.09 -0.25 4.41
C ALA A 574 -5.97 -0.75 5.36
N GLY A 575 -6.14 -0.56 6.66
CA GLY A 575 -5.22 -1.10 7.67
C GLY A 575 -5.26 -2.63 7.73
N ALA A 576 -6.45 -3.22 7.76
CA ALA A 576 -6.63 -4.66 7.81
C ALA A 576 -6.05 -5.35 6.55
N LEU A 577 -6.26 -4.77 5.36
CA LEU A 577 -5.66 -5.29 4.14
C LEU A 577 -4.13 -5.10 4.11
N SER A 578 -3.61 -4.03 4.70
CA SER A 578 -2.16 -3.84 4.84
C SER A 578 -1.54 -4.86 5.80
N SER A 579 -2.19 -5.20 6.91
CA SER A 579 -1.83 -6.33 7.78
C SER A 579 -1.88 -7.67 7.04
N TRP A 580 -2.94 -7.87 6.24
CA TRP A 580 -3.04 -9.08 5.40
C TRP A 580 -1.90 -9.14 4.38
N LEU A 581 -1.56 -8.03 3.73
CA LEU A 581 -0.44 -7.95 2.78
C LEU A 581 0.89 -8.28 3.45
N ALA A 582 1.15 -7.75 4.65
CA ALA A 582 2.35 -8.03 5.42
C ALA A 582 2.47 -9.53 5.76
N ALA A 583 1.37 -10.15 6.20
CA ALA A 583 1.32 -11.58 6.47
C ALA A 583 1.45 -12.43 5.18
N ALA A 584 0.74 -12.04 4.11
CA ALA A 584 0.71 -12.73 2.81
C ALA A 584 2.05 -12.71 2.07
N THR A 585 2.91 -11.73 2.38
CA THR A 585 4.27 -11.59 1.83
C THR A 585 5.36 -11.98 2.82
N SER A 586 5.02 -12.49 3.99
CA SER A 586 5.97 -12.89 5.03
C SER A 586 6.97 -13.96 4.56
N TYR A 587 6.56 -14.83 3.64
CA TYR A 587 7.46 -15.81 3.01
C TYR A 587 8.64 -15.14 2.29
N SER A 588 8.41 -13.96 1.71
CA SER A 588 9.41 -13.22 0.93
C SER A 588 10.16 -12.16 1.74
N SER A 589 9.50 -11.54 2.73
CA SER A 589 10.11 -10.50 3.59
C SER A 589 10.91 -11.08 4.75
N HIS A 590 10.51 -12.29 5.20
CA HIS A 590 11.05 -12.90 6.41
C HIS A 590 11.49 -14.37 6.21
N GLY A 591 11.31 -14.95 5.02
CA GLY A 591 11.54 -16.38 4.78
C GLY A 591 10.56 -17.30 5.53
N THR A 592 9.50 -16.73 6.11
CA THR A 592 8.57 -17.40 7.01
C THR A 592 7.17 -17.39 6.39
N PRO A 593 6.70 -18.51 5.83
CA PRO A 593 5.38 -18.57 5.22
C PRO A 593 4.29 -18.45 6.27
N MET A 594 3.30 -17.59 6.02
CA MET A 594 2.09 -17.44 6.80
C MET A 594 0.87 -17.65 5.90
N LEU A 595 -0.28 -17.94 6.49
CA LEU A 595 -1.55 -18.13 5.80
C LEU A 595 -2.60 -17.16 6.37
N PRO A 596 -2.65 -15.93 5.88
CA PRO A 596 -3.61 -14.95 6.35
C PRO A 596 -4.99 -15.14 5.72
N PHE A 597 -6.02 -14.88 6.55
CA PHE A 597 -7.43 -14.80 6.17
C PHE A 597 -7.95 -13.44 6.63
N TYR A 598 -8.26 -12.56 5.69
CA TYR A 598 -8.92 -11.30 6.00
C TYR A 598 -10.39 -11.40 5.61
N ILE A 599 -11.29 -11.36 6.61
CA ILE A 599 -12.73 -11.34 6.42
C ILE A 599 -13.28 -9.93 6.62
N TYR A 600 -14.15 -9.51 5.72
CA TYR A 600 -14.72 -8.17 5.68
C TYR A 600 -16.06 -8.18 4.95
N TYR A 601 -16.86 -7.14 5.09
CA TYR A 601 -18.04 -6.97 4.23
C TYR A 601 -17.63 -6.91 2.77
N SER A 602 -18.13 -7.81 1.94
CA SER A 602 -17.66 -8.00 0.56
C SER A 602 -17.68 -6.72 -0.29
N ILE A 603 -18.67 -5.83 -0.02
CA ILE A 603 -18.78 -4.53 -0.70
C ILE A 603 -17.57 -3.62 -0.43
N PHE A 604 -16.96 -3.68 0.77
CA PHE A 604 -15.86 -2.79 1.16
C PHE A 604 -14.46 -3.30 0.75
N GLY A 605 -14.37 -4.43 0.05
CA GLY A 605 -13.12 -4.94 -0.50
C GLY A 605 -12.70 -4.20 -1.77
N PHE A 606 -13.00 -4.75 -2.93
CA PHE A 606 -12.58 -4.17 -4.22
C PHE A 606 -13.06 -2.74 -4.46
N GLN A 607 -14.21 -2.37 -3.92
CA GLN A 607 -14.73 -1.01 -4.02
C GLN A 607 -13.90 0.01 -3.22
N ARG A 608 -13.43 -0.35 -2.02
CA ARG A 608 -12.78 0.59 -1.09
C ARG A 608 -11.27 0.48 -1.08
N VAL A 609 -10.74 -0.74 -1.22
CA VAL A 609 -9.29 -1.04 -1.11
C VAL A 609 -8.75 -1.78 -2.33
N GLY A 610 -9.36 -1.57 -3.49
CA GLY A 610 -9.00 -2.23 -4.74
C GLY A 610 -7.55 -1.97 -5.17
N ASP A 611 -7.02 -0.78 -4.92
CA ASP A 611 -5.63 -0.44 -5.21
C ASP A 611 -4.64 -1.21 -4.32
N LEU A 612 -4.95 -1.37 -3.03
CA LEU A 612 -4.16 -2.26 -2.15
C LEU A 612 -4.24 -3.73 -2.58
N ILE A 613 -5.40 -4.20 -3.09
CA ILE A 613 -5.52 -5.56 -3.65
C ILE A 613 -4.64 -5.69 -4.90
N TRP A 614 -4.58 -4.65 -5.75
CA TRP A 614 -3.67 -4.63 -6.90
C TRP A 614 -2.20 -4.63 -6.47
N ALA A 615 -1.83 -3.83 -5.47
CA ALA A 615 -0.50 -3.83 -4.88
C ALA A 615 -0.14 -5.20 -4.26
N ALA A 616 -1.11 -5.88 -3.67
CA ALA A 616 -0.93 -7.24 -3.17
C ALA A 616 -0.66 -8.25 -4.30
N ALA A 617 -1.34 -8.09 -5.44
CA ALA A 617 -1.10 -8.89 -6.63
C ALA A 617 0.33 -8.68 -7.17
N ASP A 618 0.79 -7.42 -7.25
CA ASP A 618 2.16 -7.07 -7.62
C ASP A 618 3.18 -7.64 -6.60
N SER A 619 2.85 -7.63 -5.32
CA SER A 619 3.68 -8.19 -4.23
C SER A 619 3.77 -9.72 -4.25
N ARG A 620 3.05 -10.40 -5.14
CA ARG A 620 2.93 -11.88 -5.17
C ARG A 620 2.42 -12.43 -3.82
N ALA A 621 1.38 -11.77 -3.28
CA ALA A 621 0.77 -12.15 -2.01
C ALA A 621 0.17 -13.54 -2.05
N ARG A 622 0.18 -14.28 -0.90
CA ARG A 622 -0.37 -15.61 -0.72
C ARG A 622 -1.31 -15.60 0.49
N GLY A 623 -2.60 -15.81 0.29
CA GLY A 623 -3.59 -15.78 1.37
C GLY A 623 -5.01 -15.74 0.86
N PHE A 624 -5.95 -15.56 1.77
CA PHE A 624 -7.37 -15.52 1.47
C PHE A 624 -7.97 -14.17 1.86
N LEU A 625 -8.65 -13.56 0.91
CA LEU A 625 -9.59 -12.47 1.13
C LEU A 625 -10.99 -13.11 1.18
N VAL A 626 -11.72 -12.87 2.25
CA VAL A 626 -13.04 -13.48 2.48
C VAL A 626 -14.09 -12.38 2.51
N GLY A 627 -14.88 -12.31 1.43
CA GLY A 627 -16.02 -11.40 1.35
C GLY A 627 -17.19 -11.93 2.17
N GLY A 628 -17.32 -11.45 3.38
CA GLY A 628 -18.44 -11.79 4.28
C GLY A 628 -19.69 -11.02 3.91
N THR A 629 -20.83 -11.45 4.43
CA THR A 629 -22.18 -10.88 4.16
C THR A 629 -22.43 -10.63 2.67
N ALA A 630 -21.93 -11.54 1.83
CA ALA A 630 -21.92 -11.40 0.39
C ALA A 630 -23.31 -11.53 -0.22
N GLY A 631 -23.43 -11.03 -1.44
CA GLY A 631 -24.65 -11.08 -2.23
C GLY A 631 -25.62 -9.94 -1.94
N ARG A 632 -26.32 -9.50 -2.98
CA ARG A 632 -27.22 -8.35 -2.86
C ARG A 632 -28.53 -8.70 -2.17
N THR A 633 -29.02 -9.91 -2.39
CA THR A 633 -30.27 -10.38 -1.75
C THR A 633 -30.02 -11.17 -0.47
N THR A 634 -28.87 -11.81 -0.35
CA THR A 634 -28.54 -12.70 0.77
C THR A 634 -28.28 -11.93 2.06
N LEU A 635 -27.73 -10.73 1.99
CA LEU A 635 -27.51 -9.87 3.16
C LEU A 635 -28.84 -9.36 3.76
N ALA A 636 -29.88 -9.18 2.95
CA ALA A 636 -31.21 -8.74 3.37
C ALA A 636 -31.27 -7.27 3.84
N GLY A 637 -31.79 -6.99 5.07
CA GLY A 637 -32.26 -5.68 5.52
C GLY A 637 -31.24 -4.54 5.60
N GLU A 638 -29.94 -4.78 5.55
CA GLU A 638 -28.92 -3.72 5.61
C GLU A 638 -28.90 -2.82 4.37
N GLY A 639 -29.37 -3.31 3.23
CA GLY A 639 -29.68 -2.52 2.06
C GLY A 639 -28.49 -2.02 1.26
N LEU A 640 -28.71 -0.93 0.52
CA LEU A 640 -27.89 -0.43 -0.56
C LEU A 640 -26.39 -0.32 -0.24
N GLN A 641 -26.06 0.25 0.93
CA GLN A 641 -24.66 0.54 1.28
C GLN A 641 -23.83 -0.73 1.51
N HIS A 642 -24.46 -1.82 1.97
CA HIS A 642 -23.75 -3.04 2.37
C HIS A 642 -23.90 -4.20 1.38
N GLN A 643 -24.83 -4.11 0.43
CA GLN A 643 -25.14 -5.17 -0.52
C GLN A 643 -24.19 -5.15 -1.73
N ASP A 644 -23.30 -6.13 -1.78
CA ASP A 644 -22.35 -6.34 -2.86
C ASP A 644 -23.02 -6.93 -4.12
N GLY A 645 -22.73 -6.39 -5.27
CA GLY A 645 -23.16 -6.93 -6.56
C GLY A 645 -22.03 -7.01 -7.58
N SER A 646 -20.82 -6.56 -7.29
CA SER A 646 -19.75 -6.33 -8.30
C SER A 646 -18.37 -6.88 -7.95
N SER A 647 -18.15 -7.38 -6.74
CA SER A 647 -16.81 -7.77 -6.30
C SER A 647 -16.17 -8.86 -7.16
N HIS A 648 -16.94 -9.87 -7.60
CA HIS A 648 -16.44 -10.93 -8.50
C HIS A 648 -16.05 -10.40 -9.88
N LEU A 649 -16.76 -9.39 -10.38
CA LEU A 649 -16.41 -8.74 -11.64
C LEU A 649 -15.07 -8.00 -11.51
N ALA A 650 -14.89 -7.23 -10.44
CA ALA A 650 -13.63 -6.55 -10.13
C ALA A 650 -12.47 -7.55 -9.92
N ALA A 651 -12.71 -8.63 -9.16
CA ALA A 651 -11.73 -9.70 -8.94
C ALA A 651 -11.27 -10.37 -10.23
N SER A 652 -12.15 -10.46 -11.24
CA SER A 652 -11.82 -11.06 -12.54
C SER A 652 -10.71 -10.31 -13.30
N ALA A 653 -10.49 -9.04 -12.99
CA ALA A 653 -9.47 -8.21 -13.59
C ALA A 653 -8.08 -8.41 -12.98
N VAL A 654 -7.97 -8.98 -11.78
CA VAL A 654 -6.70 -9.18 -11.07
C VAL A 654 -6.07 -10.51 -11.49
N PRO A 655 -4.87 -10.51 -12.11
CA PRO A 655 -4.35 -11.69 -12.82
C PRO A 655 -4.12 -12.93 -11.94
N ASN A 656 -3.64 -12.76 -10.71
CA ASN A 656 -3.31 -13.84 -9.79
C ASN A 656 -4.32 -14.00 -8.64
N CYS A 657 -5.46 -13.31 -8.69
CA CYS A 657 -6.60 -13.51 -7.79
C CYS A 657 -7.49 -14.64 -8.30
N ARG A 658 -7.82 -15.62 -7.45
CA ARG A 658 -8.75 -16.72 -7.71
C ARG A 658 -10.04 -16.46 -6.95
N ALA A 659 -11.13 -16.14 -7.68
CA ALA A 659 -12.39 -15.74 -7.05
C ALA A 659 -13.44 -16.85 -7.12
N TYR A 660 -14.07 -17.16 -5.97
CA TYR A 660 -15.06 -18.22 -5.81
C TYR A 660 -16.26 -17.74 -5.02
N ASP A 661 -17.46 -18.23 -5.40
CA ASP A 661 -18.74 -17.99 -4.75
C ASP A 661 -19.44 -19.31 -4.41
N PRO A 662 -18.95 -20.05 -3.38
CA PRO A 662 -19.49 -21.35 -3.02
C PRO A 662 -20.87 -21.26 -2.37
N CYS A 663 -21.77 -22.21 -2.68
CA CYS A 663 -23.05 -22.40 -2.00
C CYS A 663 -22.89 -23.31 -0.78
N PHE A 664 -22.23 -24.43 -0.92
CA PHE A 664 -22.19 -25.46 0.10
C PHE A 664 -20.87 -25.51 0.88
N GLY A 665 -20.94 -25.99 2.11
CA GLY A 665 -19.79 -26.06 3.00
C GLY A 665 -18.65 -26.95 2.46
N TYR A 666 -18.98 -28.04 1.77
CA TYR A 666 -17.97 -28.90 1.15
C TYR A 666 -17.26 -28.22 -0.02
N GLU A 667 -17.94 -27.35 -0.77
CA GLU A 667 -17.32 -26.53 -1.82
C GLU A 667 -16.29 -25.57 -1.19
N LEU A 668 -16.71 -24.87 -0.13
CA LEU A 668 -15.85 -23.94 0.59
C LEU A 668 -14.62 -24.67 1.16
N ALA A 669 -14.80 -25.85 1.76
CA ALA A 669 -13.71 -26.68 2.29
C ALA A 669 -12.72 -27.08 1.19
N ALA A 670 -13.22 -27.54 0.03
CA ALA A 670 -12.39 -27.93 -1.10
C ALA A 670 -11.57 -26.74 -1.64
N ILE A 671 -12.20 -25.57 -1.79
CA ILE A 671 -11.56 -24.35 -2.29
C ILE A 671 -10.48 -23.86 -1.32
N VAL A 672 -10.77 -23.80 -0.01
CA VAL A 672 -9.81 -23.35 1.01
C VAL A 672 -8.65 -24.35 1.12
N HIS A 673 -8.92 -25.65 1.11
CA HIS A 673 -7.87 -26.66 1.17
C HIS A 673 -6.95 -26.60 -0.05
N ASP A 674 -7.50 -26.58 -1.29
CA ASP A 674 -6.70 -26.49 -2.51
C ASP A 674 -5.88 -25.18 -2.56
N GLY A 675 -6.51 -24.05 -2.22
CA GLY A 675 -5.82 -22.76 -2.18
C GLY A 675 -4.65 -22.76 -1.19
N ALA A 676 -4.86 -23.23 0.02
CA ALA A 676 -3.80 -23.34 1.02
C ALA A 676 -2.68 -24.25 0.55
N ARG A 677 -3.01 -25.40 -0.06
CA ARG A 677 -2.05 -26.36 -0.60
C ARG A 677 -1.22 -25.76 -1.74
N ARG A 678 -1.85 -25.06 -2.67
CA ARG A 678 -1.16 -24.37 -3.78
C ARG A 678 -0.18 -23.32 -3.28
N MET A 679 -0.58 -22.51 -2.28
CA MET A 679 0.26 -21.45 -1.72
C MET A 679 1.38 -21.97 -0.83
N LEU A 680 1.11 -22.95 0.03
CA LEU A 680 2.07 -23.43 1.04
C LEU A 680 2.91 -24.62 0.59
N GLU A 681 2.34 -25.60 -0.12
CA GLU A 681 3.05 -26.76 -0.66
C GLU A 681 3.60 -26.46 -2.06
N GLY A 682 2.74 -25.95 -2.96
CA GLY A 682 3.08 -25.62 -4.34
C GLY A 682 3.90 -24.34 -4.48
N GLN A 683 3.84 -23.45 -3.51
CA GLN A 683 4.47 -22.12 -3.52
C GLN A 683 4.07 -21.25 -4.72
N GLU A 684 2.81 -21.40 -5.15
CA GLU A 684 2.26 -20.61 -6.25
C GLU A 684 1.96 -19.18 -5.77
N ASP A 685 2.27 -18.21 -6.63
CA ASP A 685 2.01 -16.78 -6.39
C ASP A 685 0.57 -16.46 -6.78
N VAL A 686 -0.37 -16.95 -5.99
CA VAL A 686 -1.80 -16.74 -6.11
C VAL A 686 -2.39 -16.40 -4.75
N PHE A 687 -3.48 -15.65 -4.75
CA PHE A 687 -4.33 -15.47 -3.59
C PHE A 687 -5.78 -15.68 -3.96
N TYR A 688 -6.61 -15.92 -2.97
CA TYR A 688 -8.00 -16.27 -3.19
C TYR A 688 -8.93 -15.16 -2.69
N TYR A 689 -9.98 -14.91 -3.44
CA TYR A 689 -11.15 -14.17 -3.00
C TYR A 689 -12.33 -15.12 -2.92
N VAL A 690 -12.89 -15.32 -1.73
CA VAL A 690 -13.99 -16.27 -1.53
C VAL A 690 -15.13 -15.56 -0.82
N THR A 691 -16.34 -15.62 -1.37
CA THR A 691 -17.50 -15.00 -0.77
C THR A 691 -18.26 -15.97 0.13
N VAL A 692 -18.76 -15.46 1.26
CA VAL A 692 -19.57 -16.21 2.23
C VAL A 692 -20.77 -15.37 2.69
N GLY A 693 -21.91 -16.02 2.89
CA GLY A 693 -23.16 -15.39 3.28
C GLY A 693 -23.60 -15.76 4.71
N ASN A 694 -24.53 -14.99 5.25
CA ASN A 694 -25.06 -15.15 6.60
C ASN A 694 -26.44 -15.88 6.66
N GLU A 695 -26.93 -16.39 5.52
CA GLU A 695 -28.17 -17.16 5.48
C GLU A 695 -27.92 -18.62 5.88
N ASN A 696 -28.75 -19.14 6.82
CA ASN A 696 -28.68 -20.52 7.24
C ASN A 696 -29.51 -21.43 6.31
N TYR A 697 -28.95 -22.53 5.87
CA TYR A 697 -29.60 -23.56 5.09
C TYR A 697 -28.88 -24.92 5.22
N PRO A 698 -29.56 -26.04 4.83
CA PRO A 698 -28.93 -27.35 4.87
C PRO A 698 -27.76 -27.46 3.92
N HIS A 699 -26.63 -27.99 4.40
CA HIS A 699 -25.48 -28.34 3.60
C HIS A 699 -25.47 -29.87 3.44
N PRO A 700 -25.59 -30.39 2.19
CA PRO A 700 -25.50 -31.81 1.93
C PRO A 700 -24.05 -32.31 2.02
N ALA A 701 -23.90 -33.65 1.95
CA ALA A 701 -22.58 -34.25 1.71
C ALA A 701 -22.10 -33.96 0.28
N MET A 702 -20.79 -33.92 0.10
CA MET A 702 -20.19 -33.71 -1.23
C MET A 702 -20.54 -34.88 -2.16
N PRO A 703 -21.03 -34.61 -3.39
CA PRO A 703 -21.23 -35.65 -4.38
C PRO A 703 -19.90 -36.34 -4.76
N GLU A 704 -19.98 -37.63 -5.09
CA GLU A 704 -18.83 -38.33 -5.67
C GLU A 704 -18.37 -37.59 -6.93
N ASP A 705 -17.06 -37.52 -7.16
CA ASP A 705 -16.44 -36.87 -8.32
C ASP A 705 -16.66 -35.34 -8.46
N ALA A 706 -17.25 -34.66 -7.48
CA ALA A 706 -17.47 -33.21 -7.55
C ALA A 706 -16.19 -32.37 -7.38
N ALA A 707 -15.14 -32.91 -6.76
CA ALA A 707 -13.96 -32.14 -6.33
C ALA A 707 -13.27 -31.38 -7.46
N GLU A 708 -13.03 -32.02 -8.63
CA GLU A 708 -12.43 -31.33 -9.79
C GLU A 708 -13.33 -30.21 -10.29
N GLY A 709 -14.63 -30.48 -10.42
CA GLY A 709 -15.59 -29.50 -10.92
C GLY A 709 -15.72 -28.29 -9.99
N ILE A 710 -15.67 -28.49 -8.66
CA ILE A 710 -15.67 -27.42 -7.66
C ILE A 710 -14.49 -26.47 -7.89
N LEU A 711 -13.29 -27.02 -8.08
CA LEU A 711 -12.06 -26.24 -8.26
C LEU A 711 -11.98 -25.58 -9.65
N ARG A 712 -12.59 -26.21 -10.66
CA ARG A 712 -12.66 -25.66 -12.02
C ARG A 712 -13.82 -24.71 -12.25
N GLY A 713 -14.73 -24.57 -11.27
CA GLY A 713 -15.78 -23.57 -11.26
C GLY A 713 -17.18 -24.07 -11.65
N LEU A 714 -17.37 -25.32 -12.07
CA LEU A 714 -18.68 -25.87 -12.51
C LEU A 714 -18.73 -27.39 -12.36
N TYR A 715 -19.79 -27.89 -11.70
CA TYR A 715 -20.11 -29.31 -11.65
C TYR A 715 -21.63 -29.54 -11.59
N ARG A 716 -22.09 -30.73 -11.98
CA ARG A 716 -23.52 -31.07 -12.05
C ARG A 716 -24.02 -31.63 -10.71
N LEU A 717 -25.17 -31.09 -10.25
CA LEU A 717 -25.89 -31.54 -9.04
C LEU A 717 -27.09 -32.44 -9.34
N ARG A 718 -27.78 -32.18 -10.46
CA ARG A 718 -29.00 -32.90 -10.83
C ARG A 718 -29.02 -33.11 -12.35
N ASP A 719 -29.44 -34.30 -12.74
CA ASP A 719 -29.67 -34.62 -14.18
C ASP A 719 -30.97 -34.01 -14.67
N GLY A 720 -31.02 -33.68 -15.94
CA GLY A 720 -32.17 -33.17 -16.68
C GLY A 720 -31.85 -33.01 -18.18
N SER A 721 -32.86 -33.10 -19.02
CA SER A 721 -32.66 -33.21 -20.46
C SER A 721 -33.16 -32.03 -21.29
N GLN A 722 -33.95 -31.09 -20.72
CA GLN A 722 -34.65 -30.08 -21.51
C GLN A 722 -34.09 -28.67 -21.35
N VAL A 723 -33.53 -28.36 -20.21
CA VAL A 723 -32.95 -27.06 -19.90
C VAL A 723 -31.80 -27.22 -18.88
N GLN A 724 -30.76 -26.39 -18.98
CA GLN A 724 -29.60 -26.39 -18.12
C GLN A 724 -29.69 -25.17 -17.20
N LEU A 725 -29.85 -25.35 -15.90
CA LEU A 725 -29.91 -24.28 -14.90
C LEU A 725 -28.58 -24.20 -14.14
N LEU A 726 -27.94 -23.04 -14.15
CA LEU A 726 -26.69 -22.77 -13.48
C LEU A 726 -26.92 -21.79 -12.32
N GLY A 727 -26.37 -22.05 -11.14
CA GLY A 727 -26.46 -21.16 -9.99
C GLY A 727 -25.18 -21.03 -9.20
N SER A 728 -24.91 -19.85 -8.60
CA SER A 728 -23.76 -19.65 -7.73
C SER A 728 -24.21 -19.14 -6.34
N GLY A 729 -23.37 -19.34 -5.34
CA GLY A 729 -23.62 -18.89 -3.99
C GLY A 729 -25.00 -19.25 -3.48
N ALA A 730 -25.63 -18.40 -2.68
CA ALA A 730 -26.95 -18.67 -2.11
C ALA A 730 -28.06 -18.80 -3.16
N ILE A 731 -27.90 -18.22 -4.36
CA ILE A 731 -28.90 -18.29 -5.43
C ILE A 731 -28.97 -19.67 -6.09
N LEU A 732 -27.97 -20.52 -5.93
CA LEU A 732 -28.06 -21.92 -6.37
C LEU A 732 -29.28 -22.62 -5.73
N ARG A 733 -29.69 -22.24 -4.53
CA ARG A 733 -30.89 -22.78 -3.87
C ARG A 733 -32.16 -22.38 -4.62
N GLU A 734 -32.25 -21.16 -5.09
CA GLU A 734 -33.37 -20.70 -5.93
C GLU A 734 -33.39 -21.46 -7.28
N VAL A 735 -32.20 -21.75 -7.82
CA VAL A 735 -32.06 -22.56 -9.04
C VAL A 735 -32.54 -24.00 -8.82
N ILE A 736 -32.19 -24.62 -7.68
CA ILE A 736 -32.73 -25.96 -7.31
C ILE A 736 -34.23 -25.91 -7.20
N ALA A 737 -34.79 -24.93 -6.47
CA ALA A 737 -36.25 -24.77 -6.33
C ALA A 737 -36.94 -24.48 -7.68
N ALA A 738 -36.29 -23.73 -8.57
CA ALA A 738 -36.81 -23.50 -9.93
C ALA A 738 -36.88 -24.80 -10.76
N ALA A 739 -35.92 -25.69 -10.64
CA ALA A 739 -35.94 -27.00 -11.27
C ALA A 739 -37.11 -27.86 -10.75
N GLU A 740 -37.41 -27.79 -9.43
CA GLU A 740 -38.57 -28.47 -8.83
C GLU A 740 -39.89 -27.89 -9.33
N LEU A 741 -40.01 -26.56 -9.44
CA LEU A 741 -41.19 -25.90 -10.02
C LEU A 741 -41.38 -26.29 -11.49
N LEU A 742 -40.35 -26.33 -12.29
CA LEU A 742 -40.41 -26.72 -13.70
C LEU A 742 -40.89 -28.16 -13.88
N GLU A 743 -40.45 -29.09 -13.05
CA GLU A 743 -40.88 -30.49 -13.10
C GLU A 743 -42.31 -30.62 -12.57
N LYS A 744 -42.62 -30.09 -11.40
CA LYS A 744 -43.91 -30.24 -10.73
C LYS A 744 -45.04 -29.54 -11.49
N ASP A 745 -44.85 -28.34 -11.94
CA ASP A 745 -45.90 -27.49 -12.50
C ASP A 745 -46.03 -27.61 -14.01
N TRP A 746 -44.92 -27.95 -14.73
CA TRP A 746 -44.79 -27.89 -16.19
C TRP A 746 -44.28 -29.17 -16.81
N GLY A 747 -43.87 -30.18 -16.05
CA GLY A 747 -43.34 -31.44 -16.55
C GLY A 747 -42.00 -31.31 -17.30
N ILE A 748 -41.25 -30.23 -17.01
CA ILE A 748 -39.98 -29.96 -17.65
C ILE A 748 -38.84 -30.43 -16.76
N GLN A 749 -38.00 -31.33 -17.30
CA GLN A 749 -36.83 -31.84 -16.61
C GLN A 749 -35.60 -30.92 -16.80
N ALA A 750 -35.25 -30.20 -15.78
CA ALA A 750 -34.11 -29.30 -15.72
C ALA A 750 -32.89 -29.98 -15.07
N ALA A 751 -31.74 -29.92 -15.72
CA ALA A 751 -30.44 -30.17 -15.07
C ALA A 751 -30.05 -29.00 -14.20
N VAL A 752 -29.39 -29.27 -13.06
CA VAL A 752 -28.91 -28.24 -12.15
C VAL A 752 -27.40 -28.34 -12.00
N TRP A 753 -26.73 -27.22 -12.17
CA TRP A 753 -25.27 -27.09 -12.09
C TRP A 753 -24.91 -26.08 -10.99
N SER A 754 -23.95 -26.44 -10.13
CA SER A 754 -23.34 -25.48 -9.20
C SER A 754 -22.18 -24.78 -9.91
N VAL A 755 -22.23 -23.45 -9.97
CA VAL A 755 -21.15 -22.60 -10.44
C VAL A 755 -20.43 -22.05 -9.21
N THR A 756 -19.29 -22.64 -8.87
CA THR A 756 -18.45 -22.15 -7.78
C THR A 756 -17.59 -20.97 -8.18
N SER A 757 -17.35 -20.77 -9.51
CA SER A 757 -16.55 -19.65 -9.99
C SER A 757 -16.80 -19.32 -11.47
N PHE A 758 -17.52 -18.25 -11.74
CA PHE A 758 -17.62 -17.68 -13.09
C PHE A 758 -16.28 -17.15 -13.59
N THR A 759 -15.42 -16.66 -12.69
CA THR A 759 -14.12 -16.07 -13.04
C THR A 759 -13.11 -17.13 -13.47
N GLU A 760 -13.04 -18.29 -12.82
CA GLU A 760 -12.17 -19.37 -13.25
C GLU A 760 -12.68 -20.02 -14.56
N LEU A 761 -14.00 -20.16 -14.73
CA LEU A 761 -14.58 -20.61 -16.00
C LEU A 761 -14.24 -19.66 -17.15
N ARG A 762 -14.33 -18.34 -16.94
CA ARG A 762 -13.87 -17.34 -17.92
C ARG A 762 -12.39 -17.51 -18.26
N ARG A 763 -11.55 -17.65 -17.24
CA ARG A 763 -10.09 -17.79 -17.40
C ARG A 763 -9.72 -19.04 -18.18
N ASP A 764 -10.41 -20.14 -17.92
CA ASP A 764 -10.27 -21.39 -18.68
C ASP A 764 -10.76 -21.22 -20.13
N GLY A 765 -11.91 -20.58 -20.33
CA GLY A 765 -12.47 -20.26 -21.65
C GLY A 765 -11.53 -19.40 -22.50
N MET A 766 -10.93 -18.37 -21.91
CA MET A 766 -9.92 -17.52 -22.60
C MET A 766 -8.70 -18.33 -23.06
N ARG A 767 -8.24 -19.29 -22.24
CA ARG A 767 -7.14 -20.19 -22.62
C ARG A 767 -7.51 -21.07 -23.80
N ALA A 768 -8.70 -21.67 -23.75
CA ALA A 768 -9.22 -22.51 -24.82
C ALA A 768 -9.40 -21.72 -26.15
N GLU A 769 -9.97 -20.52 -26.06
CA GLU A 769 -10.12 -19.61 -27.19
C GLU A 769 -8.77 -19.22 -27.80
N ARG A 770 -7.79 -18.87 -26.92
CA ARG A 770 -6.45 -18.55 -27.40
C ARG A 770 -5.77 -19.74 -28.09
N ALA A 771 -5.91 -20.96 -27.54
CA ALA A 771 -5.38 -22.17 -28.18
C ALA A 771 -5.94 -22.34 -29.60
N ARG A 772 -7.26 -22.23 -29.75
CA ARG A 772 -7.91 -22.30 -31.07
C ARG A 772 -7.45 -21.21 -32.05
N ARG A 773 -7.25 -19.97 -31.52
CA ARG A 773 -6.75 -18.85 -32.33
C ARG A 773 -5.37 -19.13 -32.94
N PHE A 774 -4.55 -19.91 -32.26
CA PHE A 774 -3.22 -20.33 -32.71
C PHE A 774 -3.19 -21.73 -33.36
N GLY A 775 -4.36 -22.28 -33.73
CA GLY A 775 -4.47 -23.56 -34.45
C GLY A 775 -4.28 -24.82 -33.61
N ALA A 776 -4.30 -24.69 -32.26
CA ALA A 776 -4.29 -25.84 -31.37
C ALA A 776 -5.71 -26.24 -30.94
N GLU A 777 -5.88 -27.46 -30.49
CA GLU A 777 -7.12 -27.90 -29.86
C GLU A 777 -7.34 -27.12 -28.56
N GLY A 778 -8.56 -26.70 -28.28
CA GLY A 778 -8.94 -25.99 -27.08
C GLY A 778 -10.42 -26.13 -26.79
N GLU A 779 -10.76 -26.81 -25.70
CA GLU A 779 -12.12 -26.93 -25.20
C GLU A 779 -12.19 -26.37 -23.79
N ALA A 780 -13.10 -25.40 -23.57
CA ALA A 780 -13.31 -24.83 -22.25
C ALA A 780 -14.02 -25.83 -21.32
N TRP A 781 -13.75 -25.76 -20.02
CA TRP A 781 -14.39 -26.63 -19.04
C TRP A 781 -15.91 -26.53 -19.10
N VAL A 782 -16.46 -25.33 -19.22
CA VAL A 782 -17.91 -25.15 -19.38
C VAL A 782 -18.45 -25.80 -20.65
N GLN A 783 -17.70 -25.79 -21.75
CA GLN A 783 -18.07 -26.50 -23.00
C GLN A 783 -18.08 -28.01 -22.79
N ARG A 784 -17.06 -28.53 -22.11
CA ARG A 784 -16.96 -29.96 -21.80
C ARG A 784 -18.10 -30.43 -20.90
N CYS A 785 -18.40 -29.65 -19.83
CA CYS A 785 -19.49 -29.96 -18.91
C CYS A 785 -20.86 -29.99 -19.63
N LEU A 786 -21.07 -29.06 -20.57
CA LEU A 786 -22.33 -28.91 -21.30
C LEU A 786 -22.34 -29.68 -22.62
N HIS A 787 -21.28 -30.40 -22.97
CA HIS A 787 -21.21 -31.19 -24.19
C HIS A 787 -22.29 -32.30 -24.20
N GLY A 788 -23.05 -32.39 -25.27
CA GLY A 788 -24.12 -33.34 -25.42
C GLY A 788 -25.39 -33.06 -24.63
N THR A 789 -25.44 -31.99 -23.81
CA THR A 789 -26.65 -31.54 -23.15
C THR A 789 -27.59 -30.87 -24.13
N GLN A 790 -28.89 -30.92 -23.87
CA GLN A 790 -29.91 -30.32 -24.73
C GLN A 790 -30.53 -29.09 -24.04
N GLY A 791 -31.14 -28.24 -24.85
CA GLY A 791 -31.88 -27.06 -24.38
C GLY A 791 -31.04 -25.84 -24.09
N PRO A 792 -31.70 -24.72 -23.76
CA PRO A 792 -31.02 -23.47 -23.39
C PRO A 792 -30.37 -23.58 -22.03
N VAL A 793 -29.43 -22.67 -21.77
CA VAL A 793 -28.77 -22.49 -20.46
C VAL A 793 -29.30 -21.22 -19.81
N VAL A 794 -29.72 -21.31 -18.57
CA VAL A 794 -30.12 -20.16 -17.73
C VAL A 794 -29.22 -20.11 -16.49
N ALA A 795 -28.48 -19.04 -16.32
CA ALA A 795 -27.58 -18.83 -15.18
C ALA A 795 -28.13 -17.73 -14.27
N ALA A 796 -28.06 -17.93 -12.95
CA ALA A 796 -28.49 -16.96 -11.96
C ALA A 796 -27.44 -16.79 -10.84
N SER A 797 -27.23 -15.55 -10.41
CA SER A 797 -26.32 -15.22 -9.30
C SER A 797 -26.86 -14.06 -8.46
N ASP A 798 -26.30 -13.89 -7.26
CA ASP A 798 -26.62 -12.77 -6.37
C ASP A 798 -25.82 -11.49 -6.66
N TYR A 799 -25.17 -11.44 -7.79
CA TYR A 799 -24.37 -10.33 -8.30
C TYR A 799 -24.99 -9.77 -9.59
N VAL A 800 -24.43 -8.66 -10.07
CA VAL A 800 -24.89 -8.13 -11.38
C VAL A 800 -24.81 -9.18 -12.48
N SER A 801 -25.74 -9.17 -13.42
CA SER A 801 -25.82 -10.17 -14.50
C SER A 801 -24.52 -10.30 -15.30
N ALA A 802 -23.71 -9.24 -15.37
CA ALA A 802 -22.40 -9.24 -15.99
C ALA A 802 -21.44 -10.29 -15.40
N VAL A 803 -21.63 -10.73 -14.15
CA VAL A 803 -20.81 -11.79 -13.55
C VAL A 803 -21.12 -13.14 -14.21
N ALA A 804 -22.41 -13.48 -14.37
CA ALA A 804 -22.80 -14.68 -15.08
C ALA A 804 -22.44 -14.60 -16.59
N ASP A 805 -22.49 -13.41 -17.17
CA ASP A 805 -22.12 -13.14 -18.57
C ASP A 805 -20.63 -13.36 -18.89
N LEU A 806 -19.76 -13.44 -17.91
CA LEU A 806 -18.34 -13.74 -18.09
C LEU A 806 -18.10 -15.05 -18.88
N ILE A 807 -19.04 -15.99 -18.83
CA ILE A 807 -18.91 -17.28 -19.51
C ILE A 807 -19.71 -17.38 -20.81
N ARG A 808 -20.53 -16.37 -21.15
CA ARG A 808 -21.41 -16.39 -22.34
C ARG A 808 -20.72 -16.84 -23.64
N PRO A 809 -19.49 -16.38 -23.96
CA PRO A 809 -18.81 -16.78 -25.21
C PRO A 809 -18.46 -18.27 -25.29
N TYR A 810 -18.48 -18.95 -24.16
CA TYR A 810 -18.03 -20.35 -24.04
C TYR A 810 -19.18 -21.33 -23.81
N VAL A 811 -20.41 -20.84 -23.62
CA VAL A 811 -21.59 -21.69 -23.43
C VAL A 811 -22.17 -22.07 -24.79
N PRO A 812 -22.40 -23.36 -25.07
CA PRO A 812 -23.05 -23.76 -26.32
C PRO A 812 -24.53 -23.38 -26.33
N GLY A 813 -25.00 -22.85 -27.45
CA GLY A 813 -26.41 -22.57 -27.68
C GLY A 813 -26.93 -21.28 -27.01
N LYS A 814 -28.23 -21.26 -26.70
CA LYS A 814 -28.92 -20.10 -26.13
C LYS A 814 -28.56 -19.96 -24.63
N TYR A 815 -28.10 -18.80 -24.23
CA TYR A 815 -27.70 -18.47 -22.87
C TYR A 815 -28.45 -17.26 -22.33
N VAL A 816 -29.01 -17.37 -21.15
CA VAL A 816 -29.68 -16.30 -20.39
C VAL A 816 -28.99 -16.10 -19.05
N ALA A 817 -28.60 -14.88 -18.74
CA ALA A 817 -28.00 -14.51 -17.45
C ALA A 817 -29.02 -13.69 -16.63
N LEU A 818 -29.24 -14.10 -15.40
CA LEU A 818 -30.05 -13.41 -14.39
C LEU A 818 -29.11 -12.92 -13.27
N GLY A 819 -29.31 -11.69 -12.82
CA GLY A 819 -28.49 -11.08 -11.80
C GLY A 819 -29.21 -9.95 -11.08
N THR A 820 -28.57 -9.40 -10.07
CA THR A 820 -29.11 -8.36 -9.19
C THR A 820 -28.68 -6.97 -9.63
N ASP A 821 -29.02 -6.60 -10.88
CA ASP A 821 -28.67 -5.30 -11.44
C ASP A 821 -29.44 -4.15 -10.79
N GLY A 822 -28.80 -2.99 -10.62
CA GLY A 822 -29.34 -1.82 -9.96
C GLY A 822 -28.78 -1.59 -8.55
N PHE A 823 -29.36 -0.68 -7.80
CA PHE A 823 -29.00 -0.43 -6.42
C PHE A 823 -29.62 -1.45 -5.45
N GLY A 824 -28.91 -1.80 -4.39
CA GLY A 824 -29.45 -2.62 -3.29
C GLY A 824 -30.69 -2.01 -2.64
N ARG A 825 -31.46 -2.84 -1.96
CA ARG A 825 -32.68 -2.47 -1.24
C ARG A 825 -32.73 -3.16 0.13
N SER A 826 -33.38 -2.52 1.09
CA SER A 826 -33.64 -3.12 2.40
C SER A 826 -34.99 -3.84 2.37
N ASP A 827 -34.97 -5.17 2.49
CA ASP A 827 -36.17 -6.02 2.63
C ASP A 827 -35.75 -7.43 3.08
N THR A 828 -36.71 -8.31 3.18
CA THR A 828 -36.47 -9.75 3.39
C THR A 828 -35.82 -10.37 2.17
N ARG A 829 -35.06 -11.47 2.35
CA ARG A 829 -34.41 -12.19 1.24
C ARG A 829 -35.38 -12.58 0.13
N ALA A 830 -36.57 -13.09 0.52
CA ALA A 830 -37.59 -13.49 -0.44
C ALA A 830 -38.08 -12.30 -1.28
N ALA A 831 -38.34 -11.15 -0.66
CA ALA A 831 -38.77 -9.93 -1.34
C ALA A 831 -37.69 -9.40 -2.26
N LEU A 832 -36.43 -9.39 -1.80
CA LEU A 832 -35.27 -8.93 -2.61
C LEU A 832 -35.03 -9.83 -3.82
N ARG A 833 -35.10 -11.17 -3.66
CA ARG A 833 -34.96 -12.13 -4.79
C ARG A 833 -36.07 -11.95 -5.82
N ALA A 834 -37.31 -11.72 -5.36
CA ALA A 834 -38.41 -11.40 -6.27
C ALA A 834 -38.23 -10.02 -6.94
N PHE A 835 -37.78 -9.02 -6.18
CA PHE A 835 -37.51 -7.67 -6.73
C PHE A 835 -36.43 -7.68 -7.82
N PHE A 836 -35.34 -8.41 -7.61
CA PHE A 836 -34.23 -8.55 -8.58
C PHE A 836 -34.44 -9.66 -9.61
N GLU A 837 -35.59 -10.33 -9.60
CA GLU A 837 -35.97 -11.36 -10.58
C GLU A 837 -35.04 -12.59 -10.58
N VAL A 838 -34.47 -12.93 -9.42
CA VAL A 838 -33.57 -14.08 -9.21
C VAL A 838 -34.14 -15.14 -8.27
N ASP A 839 -35.44 -15.06 -7.94
CA ASP A 839 -36.15 -16.10 -7.17
C ASP A 839 -36.50 -17.31 -8.07
N ALA A 840 -36.89 -18.40 -7.47
CA ALA A 840 -37.22 -19.64 -8.17
C ALA A 840 -38.27 -19.49 -9.29
N ARG A 841 -39.26 -18.59 -9.11
CA ARG A 841 -40.33 -18.35 -10.07
C ARG A 841 -39.82 -17.62 -11.29
N ASN A 842 -39.03 -16.56 -11.10
CA ASN A 842 -38.42 -15.81 -12.19
C ASN A 842 -37.42 -16.67 -12.98
N ILE A 843 -36.65 -17.51 -12.30
CA ILE A 843 -35.72 -18.46 -12.97
C ILE A 843 -36.51 -19.47 -13.82
N ALA A 844 -37.62 -20.02 -13.29
CA ALA A 844 -38.48 -20.93 -14.06
C ALA A 844 -39.13 -20.25 -15.26
N VAL A 845 -39.60 -19.01 -15.12
CA VAL A 845 -40.14 -18.21 -16.23
C VAL A 845 -39.07 -17.92 -17.27
N ALA A 846 -37.85 -17.58 -16.88
CA ALA A 846 -36.71 -17.39 -17.79
C ALA A 846 -36.38 -18.69 -18.59
N ALA A 847 -36.47 -19.85 -17.91
CA ALA A 847 -36.27 -21.15 -18.57
C ALA A 847 -37.38 -21.43 -19.58
N LEU A 848 -38.64 -21.20 -19.28
CA LEU A 848 -39.78 -21.35 -20.20
C LEU A 848 -39.66 -20.39 -21.40
N ALA A 849 -39.25 -19.14 -21.16
CA ALA A 849 -39.02 -18.16 -22.20
C ALA A 849 -37.84 -18.58 -23.12
N ALA A 850 -36.77 -19.10 -22.52
CA ALA A 850 -35.63 -19.60 -23.28
C ALA A 850 -35.95 -20.81 -24.13
N LEU A 851 -36.83 -21.69 -23.64
CA LEU A 851 -37.38 -22.84 -24.38
C LEU A 851 -38.41 -22.44 -25.43
N GLN A 852 -38.85 -21.19 -25.48
CA GLN A 852 -39.98 -20.72 -26.33
C GLN A 852 -41.27 -21.52 -26.05
N SER A 853 -41.46 -21.86 -24.81
CA SER A 853 -42.59 -22.70 -24.35
C SER A 853 -43.94 -21.98 -24.51
N PRO A 854 -44.99 -22.65 -25.05
CA PRO A 854 -46.31 -22.09 -25.09
C PRO A 854 -46.93 -21.93 -23.70
N LEU A 855 -46.36 -22.51 -22.67
CA LEU A 855 -46.78 -22.43 -21.28
C LEU A 855 -46.35 -21.10 -20.59
N LEU A 856 -45.51 -20.28 -21.22
CA LEU A 856 -45.01 -19.04 -20.65
C LEU A 856 -46.11 -18.06 -20.19
N PRO A 857 -47.18 -17.79 -20.96
CA PRO A 857 -48.25 -16.87 -20.52
C PRO A 857 -49.03 -17.40 -19.28
N GLU A 858 -49.16 -18.71 -19.16
CA GLU A 858 -49.78 -19.34 -18.00
C GLU A 858 -48.87 -19.28 -16.79
N ALA A 859 -47.57 -19.50 -16.94
CA ALA A 859 -46.57 -19.42 -15.88
C ALA A 859 -46.50 -18.00 -15.28
N LEU A 860 -46.51 -16.96 -16.12
CA LEU A 860 -46.57 -15.57 -15.65
C LEU A 860 -47.79 -15.31 -14.78
N ARG A 861 -48.96 -15.77 -15.21
CA ARG A 861 -50.21 -15.62 -14.41
C ARG A 861 -50.13 -16.42 -13.11
N ARG A 862 -49.71 -17.69 -13.16
CA ARG A 862 -49.66 -18.59 -12.00
C ARG A 862 -48.70 -18.10 -10.92
N TYR A 863 -47.56 -17.54 -11.33
CA TYR A 863 -46.54 -17.03 -10.40
C TYR A 863 -46.74 -15.55 -10.04
N GLY A 864 -47.74 -14.87 -10.62
CA GLY A 864 -48.07 -13.48 -10.35
C GLY A 864 -46.98 -12.51 -10.81
N ILE A 865 -46.33 -12.82 -11.93
CA ILE A 865 -45.26 -11.98 -12.51
C ILE A 865 -45.88 -11.10 -13.61
N ASP A 866 -45.79 -9.80 -13.41
CA ASP A 866 -46.27 -8.79 -14.37
C ASP A 866 -45.12 -8.39 -15.31
N PRO A 867 -45.17 -8.74 -16.60
CA PRO A 867 -44.14 -8.37 -17.58
C PRO A 867 -44.08 -6.88 -17.87
N GLY A 868 -45.08 -6.08 -17.44
CA GLY A 868 -45.06 -4.60 -17.53
C GLY A 868 -44.29 -3.91 -16.40
N THR A 869 -43.84 -4.63 -15.41
CA THR A 869 -43.06 -4.09 -14.30
C THR A 869 -41.72 -3.56 -14.83
N ARG A 870 -41.34 -2.34 -14.40
CA ARG A 870 -40.01 -1.80 -14.75
C ARG A 870 -38.91 -2.69 -14.22
N PRO A 871 -37.78 -2.83 -14.95
CA PRO A 871 -36.68 -3.65 -14.47
C PRO A 871 -36.03 -3.06 -13.21
N PRO A 872 -35.36 -3.88 -12.36
CA PRO A 872 -34.78 -3.43 -11.08
C PRO A 872 -33.83 -2.25 -11.18
N TRP A 873 -33.05 -2.17 -12.26
CA TRP A 873 -32.08 -1.10 -12.49
C TRP A 873 -32.70 0.26 -12.90
N GLU A 874 -33.99 0.29 -13.16
CA GLU A 874 -34.77 1.51 -13.47
C GLU A 874 -35.71 1.91 -12.35
N ARG A 875 -35.77 1.13 -11.26
CA ARG A 875 -36.65 1.35 -10.10
C ARG A 875 -35.95 1.99 -8.93
#